data_0fcd98d0804889fc95a7cf3cb2ced6a2
#
_entry.id   0fcd98d0804889fc95a7cf3cb2ced6a2
#
_cell.length_a   1.000
_cell.length_b   1.000
_cell.length_c   1.000
_cell.angle_alpha   90.00
_cell.angle_beta   90.00
_cell.angle_gamma   90.00
#
_symmetry.space_group_name_H-M   'P 1'
#
loop_
_entity.id
_entity.type
_entity.pdbx_description
1 polymer ?
#
loop_
_entity_poly.entity_id
_entity_poly.type
_entity_poly.pdbx_seq_one_letter_code
_entity_poly.pdbx_strand_id
1 'polypeptide(L)'
;MRCPILFRSLISAVSFFCLMASDQVAGIAPLQAAEVPSFTNDVQPILTRYNCNSGGCHGKLAGQNGFRLSLRGYAPEDDHKSLEQAELGRRINLLAPEQSLILQKATGKVSHGGGQLFESDSLPYKTLTAWIENGAPGLREDEPRVTEIATSPTNVTLTPGDRHRLEVRATYSDGSQRDVTSLAQFHSNDTAFATVSPEGQLAAERHGEVSIVVSFQGLVDTVVLTMPYEHQIDPEDFAARSNFIDDHVMEKLRSLRIRPSQLCDDTTYLRRVMLDLIGTLPAPEEVQQFLADQSSDKRERLVDRLLDRPEFVDYWTLQLGDLLQNRKERDHDVRGVKGVRGMHAWLRRQVAENRPWNELAHQVLTASGPSDTNPAVGYFVVTVGEKEAKDSEVADSVAQAFLGTRIGCAKCHNHPLEKYTQDDYYHFIAFFSQVSLDRKPPTQGPTVLKQGTRHLRNLEKRLQNEEQELQKLREEKAEDRQIEKKVERLKQLRDEIRSAREAPPTVNQPRTGQPLPPQTLDRAAMEIPPGVDPRISLADWMTSPENKAFAGSMVNRLWKHFFAVGLVEPVDDLRDTNPPSNGPLFEALIAELIDSNYDLRHVMKRIVTSRTYQLDSATLPQNATDSRFYSHYYAKRLPGEVLLDALVQATGVPETFPGYPHGTRAAQLPGPQIDSYFLTTFGRSERVTACACERSGEVTLSQLLHLQNSENLLSKVRAPQGNLARWVETTESPDELIEQLFLATYSRPPSDADREFLRQQFDDADRMEVASDLFWALLNAKEFTFNH
;
A
#
# COMPACT_ATOMS: atom_id res chain seq x y z
N MET A 1 -65.93 19.94 11.97
CA MET A 1 -67.30 19.64 11.54
C MET A 1 -67.35 18.21 11.06
N ARG A 2 -68.13 17.44 11.83
CA ARG A 2 -68.80 16.20 11.46
C ARG A 2 -68.08 14.98 10.95
N CYS A 3 -67.82 14.08 11.85
CA CYS A 3 -68.10 12.62 11.78
C CYS A 3 -69.61 12.45 11.62
N PRO A 4 -70.24 11.30 11.29
CA PRO A 4 -69.96 9.95 11.80
C PRO A 4 -70.45 8.72 10.98
N ILE A 5 -70.24 7.51 11.50
CA ILE A 5 -71.12 6.37 11.86
C ILE A 5 -71.16 5.16 10.90
N LEU A 6 -70.55 4.05 11.37
CA LEU A 6 -71.07 2.76 11.76
C LEU A 6 -72.15 2.09 10.88
N PHE A 7 -72.00 0.82 10.46
CA PHE A 7 -72.95 -0.26 10.84
C PHE A 7 -72.29 -1.66 10.74
N ARG A 8 -72.55 -2.44 11.76
CA ARG A 8 -72.36 -3.90 11.93
C ARG A 8 -73.33 -4.71 11.13
N SER A 9 -73.00 -5.96 10.77
CA SER A 9 -73.88 -7.12 11.04
C SER A 9 -73.13 -8.44 10.87
N LEU A 10 -73.20 -9.23 11.92
CA LEU A 10 -73.01 -10.68 12.01
C LEU A 10 -74.10 -11.39 11.23
N ILE A 11 -73.74 -12.57 10.64
CA ILE A 11 -74.61 -13.77 10.74
C ILE A 11 -73.68 -15.02 10.69
N SER A 12 -74.06 -15.93 11.62
CA SER A 12 -73.43 -17.22 11.90
C SER A 12 -73.99 -18.36 11.08
N ALA A 13 -73.23 -19.41 10.97
CA ALA A 13 -73.55 -20.83 11.14
C ALA A 13 -74.03 -21.64 9.98
N VAL A 14 -73.45 -22.76 9.69
CA VAL A 14 -73.86 -24.15 10.06
C VAL A 14 -73.17 -25.14 9.08
N SER A 15 -72.57 -26.14 9.67
CA SER A 15 -71.90 -27.30 9.14
C SER A 15 -72.71 -28.08 8.09
N PHE A 16 -71.94 -28.67 7.14
CA PHE A 16 -72.28 -29.96 6.57
C PHE A 16 -71.05 -30.79 6.28
N PHE A 17 -70.90 -31.91 7.02
CA PHE A 17 -69.89 -32.95 6.84
C PHE A 17 -70.30 -33.78 5.60
N CYS A 18 -69.37 -33.90 4.65
CA CYS A 18 -69.51 -34.91 3.61
C CYS A 18 -68.14 -35.57 3.45
N LEU A 19 -68.00 -36.77 4.03
CA LEU A 19 -66.89 -37.68 3.74
C LEU A 19 -66.93 -38.11 2.29
N MET A 20 -65.90 -37.74 1.53
CA MET A 20 -65.55 -38.47 0.33
C MET A 20 -64.09 -38.90 0.50
N ALA A 21 -63.88 -40.18 0.64
CA ALA A 21 -62.59 -40.84 0.56
C ALA A 21 -62.09 -40.70 -0.89
N SER A 22 -61.05 -39.94 -1.11
CA SER A 22 -60.30 -39.93 -2.37
C SER A 22 -58.99 -40.64 -2.13
N ASP A 23 -58.79 -41.73 -2.83
CA ASP A 23 -57.54 -42.44 -2.93
C ASP A 23 -56.36 -41.48 -3.20
N GLN A 24 -55.46 -41.35 -2.24
CA GLN A 24 -54.15 -40.77 -2.48
C GLN A 24 -53.36 -41.73 -3.34
N VAL A 25 -53.37 -41.55 -4.65
CA VAL A 25 -52.28 -41.97 -5.51
C VAL A 25 -51.05 -41.19 -5.07
N ALA A 26 -50.14 -41.85 -4.37
CA ALA A 26 -48.82 -41.30 -4.07
C ALA A 26 -48.17 -40.90 -5.40
N GLY A 27 -48.20 -39.64 -5.70
CA GLY A 27 -47.44 -39.05 -6.82
C GLY A 27 -45.95 -39.33 -6.53
N ILE A 28 -45.35 -40.19 -7.31
CA ILE A 28 -43.90 -40.34 -7.39
C ILE A 28 -43.41 -38.96 -7.74
N ALA A 29 -42.81 -38.26 -6.75
CA ALA A 29 -42.06 -37.06 -7.02
C ALA A 29 -41.05 -37.39 -8.13
N PRO A 30 -40.99 -36.59 -9.21
CA PRO A 30 -39.96 -36.86 -10.21
C PRO A 30 -38.60 -36.88 -9.49
N LEU A 31 -37.84 -37.98 -9.69
CA LEU A 31 -36.43 -37.99 -9.32
C LEU A 31 -35.85 -36.73 -9.99
N GLN A 32 -35.43 -35.77 -9.16
CA GLN A 32 -34.62 -34.68 -9.65
C GLN A 32 -33.40 -35.35 -10.29
N ALA A 33 -33.29 -35.26 -11.62
CA ALA A 33 -32.09 -35.73 -12.32
C ALA A 33 -30.90 -35.08 -11.61
N ALA A 34 -29.95 -35.89 -11.15
CA ALA A 34 -28.75 -35.37 -10.54
C ALA A 34 -28.15 -34.36 -11.52
N GLU A 35 -28.03 -33.13 -11.09
CA GLU A 35 -27.52 -32.05 -11.93
C GLU A 35 -26.10 -32.40 -12.33
N VAL A 36 -25.79 -32.37 -13.64
CA VAL A 36 -24.46 -32.68 -14.18
C VAL A 36 -23.47 -31.67 -13.62
N PRO A 37 -22.38 -32.10 -12.95
CA PRO A 37 -21.42 -31.17 -12.40
C PRO A 37 -20.85 -30.25 -13.45
N SER A 38 -20.77 -28.96 -13.13
CA SER A 38 -20.21 -27.93 -13.97
C SER A 38 -18.68 -27.94 -13.91
N PHE A 39 -18.02 -27.68 -15.04
CA PHE A 39 -16.57 -27.49 -15.00
C PHE A 39 -16.20 -26.26 -14.16
N THR A 40 -16.84 -25.13 -14.38
CA THR A 40 -16.54 -23.86 -13.72
C THR A 40 -16.90 -23.86 -12.25
N ASN A 41 -18.13 -24.37 -11.91
CA ASN A 41 -18.68 -24.23 -10.56
C ASN A 41 -18.39 -25.40 -9.62
N ASP A 42 -17.96 -26.57 -10.16
CA ASP A 42 -17.73 -27.76 -9.37
C ASP A 42 -16.31 -28.32 -9.56
N VAL A 43 -15.85 -28.54 -10.80
CA VAL A 43 -14.55 -29.17 -11.09
C VAL A 43 -13.39 -28.20 -10.81
N GLN A 44 -13.44 -27.00 -11.37
CA GLN A 44 -12.40 -25.99 -11.19
C GLN A 44 -12.16 -25.64 -9.70
N PRO A 45 -13.22 -25.41 -8.87
CA PRO A 45 -13.06 -25.20 -7.44
C PRO A 45 -12.38 -26.39 -6.73
N ILE A 46 -12.69 -27.63 -7.08
CA ILE A 46 -12.00 -28.81 -6.54
C ILE A 46 -10.50 -28.75 -6.86
N LEU A 47 -10.12 -28.46 -8.11
CA LEU A 47 -8.72 -28.35 -8.50
C LEU A 47 -7.99 -27.26 -7.72
N THR A 48 -8.65 -26.14 -7.49
CA THR A 48 -8.12 -25.00 -6.71
C THR A 48 -8.00 -25.34 -5.23
N ARG A 49 -9.04 -25.94 -4.68
CA ARG A 49 -9.13 -26.35 -3.28
C ARG A 49 -8.01 -27.29 -2.87
N TYR A 50 -7.69 -28.27 -3.72
CA TYR A 50 -6.63 -29.23 -3.50
C TYR A 50 -5.26 -28.79 -4.06
N ASN A 51 -5.09 -27.50 -4.36
CA ASN A 51 -3.85 -26.90 -4.86
C ASN A 51 -3.30 -27.52 -6.16
N CYS A 52 -4.13 -28.22 -6.94
CA CYS A 52 -3.69 -28.81 -8.21
C CYS A 52 -3.16 -27.73 -9.16
N ASN A 53 -3.80 -26.57 -9.19
CA ASN A 53 -3.44 -25.41 -10.02
C ASN A 53 -2.60 -24.34 -9.28
N SER A 54 -1.94 -24.73 -8.18
CA SER A 54 -0.99 -23.85 -7.49
C SER A 54 0.36 -23.76 -8.22
N GLY A 55 1.14 -22.73 -7.94
CA GLY A 55 2.47 -22.50 -8.53
C GLY A 55 3.50 -23.59 -8.19
N GLY A 56 3.31 -24.33 -7.10
CA GLY A 56 4.15 -25.48 -6.72
C GLY A 56 3.78 -26.76 -7.48
N CYS A 57 2.57 -26.83 -8.04
CA CYS A 57 2.03 -27.98 -8.74
C CYS A 57 1.87 -27.70 -10.24
N HIS A 58 0.66 -27.82 -10.79
CA HIS A 58 0.41 -27.68 -12.23
C HIS A 58 0.16 -26.23 -12.68
N GLY A 59 0.03 -25.27 -11.75
CA GLY A 59 -0.23 -23.86 -12.06
C GLY A 59 1.00 -23.03 -12.45
N LYS A 60 2.21 -23.61 -12.42
CA LYS A 60 3.41 -22.92 -12.93
C LYS A 60 3.45 -22.90 -14.46
N LEU A 61 4.17 -21.95 -15.04
CA LEU A 61 4.22 -21.73 -16.49
C LEU A 61 4.57 -23.00 -17.29
N ALA A 62 5.47 -23.83 -16.81
CA ALA A 62 5.86 -25.08 -17.45
C ALA A 62 4.97 -26.27 -17.08
N GLY A 63 4.06 -26.12 -16.12
CA GLY A 63 3.32 -27.25 -15.55
C GLY A 63 4.21 -28.30 -14.87
N GLN A 64 3.68 -29.49 -14.65
CA GLN A 64 4.42 -30.66 -14.17
C GLN A 64 4.18 -31.86 -15.11
N ASN A 65 5.25 -32.45 -15.64
CA ASN A 65 5.19 -33.60 -16.55
C ASN A 65 4.20 -33.44 -17.71
N GLY A 66 4.22 -32.28 -18.37
CA GLY A 66 3.32 -31.96 -19.50
C GLY A 66 1.87 -31.64 -19.09
N PHE A 67 1.54 -31.62 -17.80
CA PHE A 67 0.25 -31.18 -17.33
C PHE A 67 0.37 -29.77 -16.76
N ARG A 68 -0.31 -28.82 -17.40
CA ARG A 68 -0.36 -27.42 -17.02
C ARG A 68 -1.80 -27.01 -16.80
N LEU A 69 -2.03 -26.31 -15.70
CA LEU A 69 -3.27 -25.60 -15.38
C LEU A 69 -2.99 -24.10 -15.23
N SER A 70 -4.02 -23.29 -15.37
CA SER A 70 -3.93 -21.89 -15.06
C SER A 70 -3.80 -21.68 -13.54
N LEU A 71 -2.96 -20.75 -13.11
CA LEU A 71 -2.74 -20.49 -11.69
C LEU A 71 -4.06 -20.09 -11.00
N ARG A 72 -4.51 -20.89 -10.00
CA ARG A 72 -5.78 -20.72 -9.31
C ARG A 72 -7.02 -20.66 -10.22
N GLY A 73 -6.94 -21.26 -11.41
CA GLY A 73 -8.08 -21.39 -12.30
C GLY A 73 -8.48 -20.12 -13.05
N TYR A 74 -7.56 -19.17 -13.28
CA TYR A 74 -7.89 -17.90 -13.93
C TYR A 74 -8.26 -18.04 -15.42
N ALA A 75 -7.98 -19.16 -16.05
CA ALA A 75 -8.29 -19.44 -17.46
C ALA A 75 -8.96 -20.83 -17.59
N PRO A 76 -10.24 -20.95 -17.20
CA PRO A 76 -10.92 -22.24 -17.12
C PRO A 76 -11.07 -22.95 -18.47
N GLU A 77 -11.17 -22.21 -19.59
CA GLU A 77 -11.18 -22.79 -20.93
C GLU A 77 -9.87 -23.52 -21.25
N ASP A 78 -8.73 -22.95 -20.89
CA ASP A 78 -7.43 -23.56 -21.11
C ASP A 78 -7.21 -24.77 -20.19
N ASP A 79 -7.75 -24.70 -18.96
CA ASP A 79 -7.70 -25.78 -17.98
C ASP A 79 -8.53 -26.98 -18.44
N HIS A 80 -9.74 -26.73 -18.95
CA HIS A 80 -10.58 -27.79 -19.53
C HIS A 80 -9.89 -28.48 -20.70
N LYS A 81 -9.36 -27.70 -21.66
CA LYS A 81 -8.59 -28.24 -22.80
C LYS A 81 -7.37 -29.04 -22.36
N SER A 82 -6.69 -28.56 -21.30
CA SER A 82 -5.53 -29.26 -20.75
C SER A 82 -5.90 -30.61 -20.13
N LEU A 83 -7.08 -30.74 -19.56
CA LEU A 83 -7.58 -31.98 -18.98
C LEU A 83 -8.09 -32.96 -20.05
N GLU A 84 -8.92 -32.48 -20.96
CA GLU A 84 -9.66 -33.33 -21.91
C GLU A 84 -8.86 -33.66 -23.17
N GLN A 85 -8.15 -32.66 -23.75
CA GLN A 85 -7.60 -32.78 -25.09
C GLN A 85 -6.07 -33.00 -25.15
N ALA A 86 -5.36 -32.37 -24.19
CA ALA A 86 -3.90 -32.42 -24.22
C ALA A 86 -3.38 -33.85 -24.00
N GLU A 87 -2.29 -34.18 -24.70
CA GLU A 87 -1.67 -35.53 -24.67
C GLU A 87 -2.65 -36.66 -25.08
N LEU A 88 -3.49 -36.41 -26.09
CA LEU A 88 -4.49 -37.36 -26.63
C LEU A 88 -5.55 -37.77 -25.57
N GLY A 89 -5.94 -36.89 -24.69
CA GLY A 89 -6.96 -37.19 -23.70
C GLY A 89 -6.49 -38.12 -22.57
N ARG A 90 -5.22 -38.24 -22.36
CA ARG A 90 -4.62 -39.21 -21.41
C ARG A 90 -5.15 -39.07 -19.99
N ARG A 91 -5.67 -37.87 -19.58
CA ARG A 91 -6.03 -37.59 -18.18
C ARG A 91 -7.42 -38.02 -17.81
N ILE A 92 -8.29 -38.14 -18.79
CA ILE A 92 -9.71 -38.52 -18.64
C ILE A 92 -10.02 -39.76 -19.45
N ASN A 93 -10.71 -40.73 -18.86
CA ASN A 93 -11.19 -41.94 -19.52
C ASN A 93 -12.72 -41.95 -19.42
N LEU A 94 -13.41 -41.58 -20.48
CA LEU A 94 -14.86 -41.50 -20.56
C LEU A 94 -15.54 -42.88 -20.52
N LEU A 95 -14.82 -43.98 -20.91
CA LEU A 95 -15.36 -45.33 -20.91
C LEU A 95 -15.25 -46.01 -19.54
N ALA A 96 -14.28 -45.60 -18.76
CA ALA A 96 -14.05 -46.13 -17.42
C ALA A 96 -13.61 -44.97 -16.54
N PRO A 97 -14.51 -44.10 -16.08
CA PRO A 97 -14.21 -42.85 -15.35
C PRO A 97 -13.25 -43.02 -14.19
N GLU A 98 -13.41 -44.06 -13.37
CA GLU A 98 -12.55 -44.41 -12.24
C GLU A 98 -11.10 -44.76 -12.62
N GLN A 99 -10.84 -45.07 -13.89
CA GLN A 99 -9.52 -45.29 -14.46
C GLN A 99 -8.88 -43.97 -14.96
N SER A 100 -9.57 -42.86 -14.90
CA SER A 100 -9.03 -41.55 -15.30
C SER A 100 -7.80 -41.20 -14.49
N LEU A 101 -6.72 -40.80 -15.18
CA LEU A 101 -5.43 -40.51 -14.54
C LEU A 101 -5.55 -39.41 -13.49
N ILE A 102 -6.42 -38.44 -13.69
CA ILE A 102 -6.69 -37.37 -12.70
C ILE A 102 -7.19 -37.97 -11.36
N LEU A 103 -8.11 -38.93 -11.40
CA LEU A 103 -8.64 -39.61 -10.20
C LEU A 103 -7.61 -40.56 -9.57
N GLN A 104 -6.91 -41.35 -10.42
CA GLN A 104 -5.88 -42.28 -9.97
C GLN A 104 -4.74 -41.58 -9.24
N LYS A 105 -4.31 -40.43 -9.75
CA LYS A 105 -3.26 -39.57 -9.14
C LYS A 105 -3.72 -38.93 -7.87
N ALA A 106 -4.92 -38.32 -7.86
CA ALA A 106 -5.47 -37.59 -6.70
C ALA A 106 -5.79 -38.52 -5.52
N THR A 107 -6.15 -39.81 -5.79
CA THR A 107 -6.39 -40.81 -4.75
C THR A 107 -5.14 -41.60 -4.35
N GLY A 108 -3.97 -41.30 -4.92
CA GLY A 108 -2.74 -42.04 -4.60
C GLY A 108 -2.65 -43.46 -5.16
N LYS A 109 -3.65 -43.93 -5.93
CA LYS A 109 -3.61 -45.28 -6.58
C LYS A 109 -2.48 -45.36 -7.61
N VAL A 110 -2.07 -44.24 -8.18
CA VAL A 110 -0.86 -44.07 -8.99
C VAL A 110 0.02 -43.03 -8.35
N SER A 111 1.34 -43.35 -8.29
CA SER A 111 2.32 -42.44 -7.65
C SER A 111 2.18 -41.00 -8.14
N HIS A 112 2.05 -40.04 -7.21
CA HIS A 112 1.82 -38.63 -7.44
C HIS A 112 2.76 -37.78 -6.58
N GLY A 113 3.48 -36.83 -7.20
CA GLY A 113 4.38 -35.91 -6.47
C GLY A 113 3.68 -35.04 -5.44
N GLY A 114 2.38 -34.75 -5.61
CA GLY A 114 1.52 -34.05 -4.66
C GLY A 114 0.93 -34.94 -3.56
N GLY A 115 1.26 -36.23 -3.54
CA GLY A 115 0.67 -37.19 -2.59
C GLY A 115 -0.78 -37.53 -2.91
N GLN A 116 -1.45 -38.16 -1.94
CA GLN A 116 -2.89 -38.40 -1.94
C GLN A 116 -3.60 -37.11 -1.51
N LEU A 117 -4.58 -36.66 -2.28
CA LEU A 117 -5.32 -35.42 -2.07
C LEU A 117 -6.67 -35.68 -1.38
N PHE A 118 -7.36 -36.76 -1.77
CA PHE A 118 -8.66 -37.15 -1.22
C PHE A 118 -8.93 -38.66 -1.37
N GLU A 119 -9.90 -39.14 -0.61
CA GLU A 119 -10.32 -40.54 -0.63
C GLU A 119 -11.28 -40.87 -1.79
N SER A 120 -11.37 -42.15 -2.17
CA SER A 120 -12.21 -42.63 -3.28
C SER A 120 -13.71 -42.58 -3.02
N ASP A 121 -14.14 -42.34 -1.79
CA ASP A 121 -15.55 -42.17 -1.40
C ASP A 121 -15.94 -40.74 -1.07
N SER A 122 -14.97 -39.81 -1.14
CA SER A 122 -15.15 -38.41 -0.81
C SER A 122 -16.02 -37.67 -1.83
N LEU A 123 -16.59 -36.53 -1.43
CA LEU A 123 -17.40 -35.68 -2.32
C LEU A 123 -16.62 -35.22 -3.56
N PRO A 124 -15.37 -34.72 -3.48
CA PRO A 124 -14.60 -34.32 -4.66
C PRO A 124 -14.38 -35.48 -5.63
N TYR A 125 -14.13 -36.70 -5.13
CA TYR A 125 -14.03 -37.88 -6.00
C TYR A 125 -15.34 -38.14 -6.74
N LYS A 126 -16.47 -38.17 -6.02
CA LYS A 126 -17.81 -38.40 -6.61
C LYS A 126 -18.17 -37.33 -7.64
N THR A 127 -17.91 -36.07 -7.34
CA THR A 127 -18.16 -34.95 -8.27
C THR A 127 -17.34 -35.08 -9.56
N LEU A 128 -16.03 -35.33 -9.44
CA LEU A 128 -15.16 -35.52 -10.61
C LEU A 128 -15.57 -36.76 -11.42
N THR A 129 -15.91 -37.86 -10.76
CA THR A 129 -16.39 -39.09 -11.43
C THR A 129 -17.68 -38.80 -12.20
N ALA A 130 -18.67 -38.19 -11.56
CA ALA A 130 -19.94 -37.83 -12.21
C ALA A 130 -19.74 -36.87 -13.38
N TRP A 131 -18.83 -35.92 -13.29
CA TRP A 131 -18.49 -35.02 -14.40
C TRP A 131 -17.92 -35.81 -15.61
N ILE A 132 -17.01 -36.77 -15.35
CA ILE A 132 -16.41 -37.60 -16.40
C ILE A 132 -17.45 -38.54 -16.98
N GLU A 133 -18.30 -39.17 -16.18
CA GLU A 133 -19.41 -40.08 -16.63
C GLU A 133 -20.39 -39.38 -17.57
N ASN A 134 -20.60 -38.06 -17.35
CA ASN A 134 -21.44 -37.25 -18.21
C ASN A 134 -20.69 -36.64 -19.44
N GLY A 135 -19.52 -37.16 -19.78
CA GLY A 135 -18.77 -36.76 -20.96
C GLY A 135 -17.81 -35.62 -20.77
N ALA A 136 -17.47 -35.29 -19.50
CA ALA A 136 -16.56 -34.20 -19.13
C ALA A 136 -16.92 -32.87 -19.83
N PRO A 137 -18.16 -32.36 -19.67
CA PRO A 137 -18.62 -31.18 -20.38
C PRO A 137 -17.73 -29.95 -20.06
N GLY A 138 -17.46 -29.13 -21.08
CA GLY A 138 -16.75 -27.87 -20.96
C GLY A 138 -17.61 -26.73 -20.38
N LEU A 139 -17.11 -25.50 -20.55
CA LEU A 139 -17.82 -24.30 -20.13
C LEU A 139 -19.08 -24.10 -20.99
N ARG A 140 -20.15 -23.63 -20.34
CA ARG A 140 -21.40 -23.27 -20.99
C ARG A 140 -21.63 -21.77 -20.89
N GLU A 141 -22.12 -21.13 -21.94
CA GLU A 141 -22.35 -19.69 -21.99
C GLU A 141 -23.47 -19.23 -21.03
N ASP A 142 -24.46 -20.10 -20.80
CA ASP A 142 -25.63 -19.88 -19.96
C ASP A 142 -25.42 -20.25 -18.49
N GLU A 143 -24.20 -20.64 -18.11
CA GLU A 143 -23.89 -21.10 -16.76
C GLU A 143 -23.85 -19.92 -15.76
N PRO A 144 -24.56 -20.04 -14.62
CA PRO A 144 -24.48 -19.02 -13.58
C PRO A 144 -23.06 -18.84 -13.07
N ARG A 145 -22.61 -17.57 -12.95
CA ARG A 145 -21.29 -17.21 -12.44
C ARG A 145 -21.40 -16.72 -11.02
N VAL A 146 -20.42 -17.02 -10.18
CA VAL A 146 -20.34 -16.47 -8.83
C VAL A 146 -20.15 -14.96 -8.90
N THR A 147 -21.00 -14.23 -8.22
CA THR A 147 -20.98 -12.75 -8.15
C THR A 147 -20.57 -12.25 -6.79
N GLU A 148 -20.79 -13.04 -5.73
CA GLU A 148 -20.49 -12.67 -4.36
C GLU A 148 -20.21 -13.91 -3.52
N ILE A 149 -19.35 -13.78 -2.50
CA ILE A 149 -19.23 -14.73 -1.40
C ILE A 149 -19.47 -14.02 -0.07
N ALA A 150 -20.10 -14.69 0.87
CA ALA A 150 -20.31 -14.20 2.22
C ALA A 150 -19.92 -15.26 3.23
N THR A 151 -19.07 -14.89 4.18
CA THR A 151 -18.63 -15.77 5.26
C THR A 151 -19.40 -15.45 6.53
N SER A 152 -19.83 -16.45 7.23
CA SER A 152 -20.58 -16.30 8.50
C SER A 152 -19.90 -17.12 9.62
N PRO A 153 -19.70 -16.47 10.79
CA PRO A 153 -19.81 -15.02 11.06
C PRO A 153 -18.61 -14.23 10.51
N THR A 154 -18.78 -12.93 10.29
CA THR A 154 -17.70 -12.00 9.83
C THR A 154 -16.79 -11.56 10.97
N ASN A 155 -17.30 -11.55 12.20
CA ASN A 155 -16.54 -11.22 13.40
C ASN A 155 -16.74 -12.31 14.44
N VAL A 156 -15.64 -12.82 14.97
CA VAL A 156 -15.65 -13.90 15.96
C VAL A 156 -14.83 -13.47 17.16
N THR A 157 -15.36 -13.68 18.36
CA THR A 157 -14.59 -13.52 19.61
C THR A 157 -14.43 -14.88 20.27
N LEU A 158 -13.20 -15.30 20.49
CA LEU A 158 -12.85 -16.59 21.10
C LEU A 158 -11.83 -16.39 22.22
N THR A 159 -11.69 -17.41 23.04
CA THR A 159 -10.57 -17.56 23.99
C THR A 159 -9.54 -18.52 23.39
N PRO A 160 -8.23 -18.34 23.61
CA PRO A 160 -7.24 -19.33 23.19
C PRO A 160 -7.59 -20.74 23.62
N GLY A 161 -7.54 -21.70 22.69
CA GLY A 161 -7.99 -23.07 22.85
C GLY A 161 -9.41 -23.36 22.33
N ASP A 162 -10.23 -22.31 22.13
CA ASP A 162 -11.57 -22.47 21.56
C ASP A 162 -11.50 -22.73 20.04
N ARG A 163 -12.59 -23.30 19.53
CA ARG A 163 -12.77 -23.59 18.11
C ARG A 163 -14.10 -23.07 17.64
N HIS A 164 -14.13 -22.63 16.39
CA HIS A 164 -15.36 -22.16 15.74
C HIS A 164 -15.38 -22.61 14.27
N ARG A 165 -16.56 -22.91 13.73
CA ARG A 165 -16.72 -23.29 12.33
C ARG A 165 -17.23 -22.09 11.52
N LEU A 166 -16.57 -21.82 10.42
CA LEU A 166 -17.02 -20.85 9.41
C LEU A 166 -17.91 -21.52 8.38
N GLU A 167 -18.89 -20.79 7.88
CA GLU A 167 -19.72 -21.17 6.74
C GLU A 167 -19.51 -20.15 5.62
N VAL A 168 -19.38 -20.63 4.37
CA VAL A 168 -19.18 -19.79 3.20
C VAL A 168 -20.33 -20.00 2.23
N ARG A 169 -21.04 -18.95 1.88
CA ARG A 169 -22.14 -18.96 0.95
C ARG A 169 -21.79 -18.16 -0.30
N ALA A 170 -21.93 -18.75 -1.48
CA ALA A 170 -21.77 -18.09 -2.76
C ALA A 170 -23.11 -17.71 -3.33
N THR A 171 -23.23 -16.49 -3.88
CA THR A 171 -24.37 -16.00 -4.65
C THR A 171 -23.98 -16.00 -6.13
N TYR A 172 -24.86 -16.51 -6.99
CA TYR A 172 -24.63 -16.64 -8.41
C TYR A 172 -25.43 -15.58 -9.21
N SER A 173 -25.04 -15.39 -10.48
CA SER A 173 -25.64 -14.38 -11.37
C SER A 173 -27.13 -14.57 -11.67
N ASP A 174 -27.67 -15.76 -11.42
CA ASP A 174 -29.11 -16.07 -11.50
C ASP A 174 -29.86 -15.86 -10.18
N GLY A 175 -29.16 -15.35 -9.14
CA GLY A 175 -29.68 -15.13 -7.80
C GLY A 175 -29.72 -16.39 -6.91
N SER A 176 -29.29 -17.55 -7.40
CA SER A 176 -29.17 -18.76 -6.59
C SER A 176 -28.04 -18.65 -5.57
N GLN A 177 -28.17 -19.37 -4.46
CA GLN A 177 -27.16 -19.44 -3.39
C GLN A 177 -26.78 -20.88 -3.09
N ARG A 178 -25.47 -21.12 -2.88
CA ARG A 178 -24.92 -22.43 -2.49
C ARG A 178 -23.99 -22.30 -1.30
N ASP A 179 -24.01 -23.29 -0.41
CA ASP A 179 -22.94 -23.51 0.56
C ASP A 179 -21.71 -24.03 -0.19
N VAL A 180 -20.62 -23.25 -0.17
CA VAL A 180 -19.35 -23.59 -0.82
C VAL A 180 -18.23 -23.77 0.18
N THR A 181 -18.54 -23.93 1.47
CA THR A 181 -17.55 -24.07 2.56
C THR A 181 -16.52 -25.15 2.27
N SER A 182 -16.94 -26.30 1.75
CA SER A 182 -16.04 -27.42 1.41
C SER A 182 -15.17 -27.18 0.18
N LEU A 183 -15.49 -26.17 -0.63
CA LEU A 183 -14.78 -25.80 -1.86
C LEU A 183 -13.96 -24.51 -1.68
N ALA A 184 -14.27 -23.69 -0.69
CA ALA A 184 -13.55 -22.46 -0.38
C ALA A 184 -12.13 -22.77 0.14
N GLN A 185 -11.21 -21.85 -0.06
CA GLN A 185 -9.88 -21.87 0.55
C GLN A 185 -9.84 -20.93 1.72
N PHE A 186 -9.22 -21.35 2.81
CA PHE A 186 -9.06 -20.56 4.03
C PHE A 186 -7.58 -20.33 4.31
N HIS A 187 -7.24 -19.12 4.71
CA HIS A 187 -5.89 -18.72 5.06
C HIS A 187 -5.89 -17.80 6.27
N SER A 188 -5.09 -18.10 7.28
CA SER A 188 -4.86 -17.16 8.39
C SER A 188 -3.75 -16.19 8.02
N ASN A 189 -3.96 -14.89 8.23
CA ASN A 189 -2.92 -13.90 8.02
C ASN A 189 -1.76 -14.03 9.02
N ASP A 190 -2.02 -14.63 10.17
CA ASP A 190 -0.97 -15.01 11.13
C ASP A 190 -1.35 -16.28 11.90
N THR A 191 -0.70 -17.38 11.56
CA THR A 191 -0.94 -18.70 12.17
C THR A 191 -0.47 -18.80 13.62
N ALA A 192 0.30 -17.83 14.12
CA ALA A 192 0.68 -17.78 15.53
C ALA A 192 -0.50 -17.36 16.43
N PHE A 193 -1.49 -16.64 15.89
CA PHE A 193 -2.68 -16.22 16.62
C PHE A 193 -3.86 -17.17 16.43
N ALA A 194 -4.07 -17.63 15.20
CA ALA A 194 -5.11 -18.62 14.92
C ALA A 194 -4.78 -19.43 13.67
N THR A 195 -5.22 -20.68 13.70
CA THR A 195 -5.17 -21.59 12.55
C THR A 195 -6.57 -21.84 12.00
N VAL A 196 -6.67 -22.20 10.72
CA VAL A 196 -7.93 -22.58 10.10
C VAL A 196 -7.74 -23.86 9.30
N SER A 197 -8.61 -24.85 9.57
CA SER A 197 -8.56 -26.09 8.81
C SER A 197 -9.13 -25.90 7.41
N PRO A 198 -8.81 -26.82 6.51
CA PRO A 198 -9.44 -26.82 5.19
C PRO A 198 -10.97 -26.85 5.20
N GLU A 199 -11.63 -27.38 6.20
CA GLU A 199 -13.09 -27.46 6.33
C GLU A 199 -13.69 -26.22 7.02
N GLY A 200 -12.87 -25.13 7.17
CA GLY A 200 -13.32 -23.88 7.79
C GLY A 200 -13.38 -23.92 9.32
N GLN A 201 -12.71 -24.89 9.96
CA GLN A 201 -12.63 -24.94 11.42
C GLN A 201 -11.52 -24.04 11.92
N LEU A 202 -11.88 -22.92 12.56
CA LEU A 202 -10.96 -22.03 13.29
C LEU A 202 -10.47 -22.69 14.58
N ALA A 203 -9.23 -22.44 14.94
CA ALA A 203 -8.67 -22.69 16.27
C ALA A 203 -7.93 -21.43 16.73
N ALA A 204 -8.34 -20.89 17.88
CA ALA A 204 -7.69 -19.75 18.52
C ALA A 204 -6.45 -20.24 19.28
N GLU A 205 -5.28 -19.65 19.03
CA GLU A 205 -3.99 -20.12 19.60
C GLU A 205 -3.46 -19.14 20.66
N ARG A 206 -3.59 -17.82 20.42
CA ARG A 206 -3.02 -16.79 21.29
C ARG A 206 -3.95 -15.58 21.38
N HIS A 207 -3.83 -14.81 22.48
CA HIS A 207 -4.51 -13.53 22.64
C HIS A 207 -4.05 -12.50 21.59
N GLY A 208 -4.97 -11.69 21.10
CA GLY A 208 -4.74 -10.69 20.08
C GLY A 208 -5.86 -10.66 19.04
N GLU A 209 -5.54 -10.29 17.83
CA GLU A 209 -6.49 -10.25 16.73
C GLU A 209 -5.81 -10.67 15.43
N VAL A 210 -6.52 -11.44 14.61
CA VAL A 210 -6.05 -11.90 13.31
C VAL A 210 -7.20 -11.98 12.32
N SER A 211 -6.89 -11.78 11.05
CA SER A 211 -7.86 -11.93 9.96
C SER A 211 -7.69 -13.29 9.28
N ILE A 212 -8.81 -13.93 8.99
CA ILE A 212 -8.88 -15.15 8.21
C ILE A 212 -9.43 -14.78 6.83
N VAL A 213 -8.63 -15.00 5.81
CA VAL A 213 -9.02 -14.80 4.41
C VAL A 213 -9.73 -16.03 3.91
N VAL A 214 -10.86 -15.81 3.28
CA VAL A 214 -11.66 -16.84 2.60
C VAL A 214 -11.67 -16.51 1.12
N SER A 215 -11.41 -17.48 0.25
CA SER A 215 -11.43 -17.27 -1.19
C SER A 215 -12.17 -18.39 -1.92
N PHE A 216 -12.95 -18.01 -2.93
CA PHE A 216 -13.67 -18.92 -3.81
C PHE A 216 -13.82 -18.31 -5.20
N GLN A 217 -13.35 -19.00 -6.23
CA GLN A 217 -13.43 -18.58 -7.65
C GLN A 217 -12.93 -17.15 -7.91
N GLY A 218 -11.85 -16.71 -7.26
CA GLY A 218 -11.27 -15.37 -7.43
C GLY A 218 -11.96 -14.27 -6.63
N LEU A 219 -13.05 -14.56 -5.93
CA LEU A 219 -13.64 -13.67 -4.93
C LEU A 219 -13.03 -13.93 -3.56
N VAL A 220 -12.99 -12.90 -2.73
CA VAL A 220 -12.40 -12.95 -1.39
C VAL A 220 -13.36 -12.34 -0.36
N ASP A 221 -13.27 -12.85 0.86
CA ASP A 221 -13.96 -12.33 2.03
C ASP A 221 -13.03 -12.48 3.25
N THR A 222 -13.29 -11.75 4.32
CA THR A 222 -12.41 -11.70 5.48
C THR A 222 -13.21 -11.80 6.77
N VAL A 223 -12.76 -12.68 7.66
CA VAL A 223 -13.28 -12.82 9.04
C VAL A 223 -12.28 -12.27 10.02
N VAL A 224 -12.70 -11.37 10.89
CA VAL A 224 -11.87 -10.87 12.00
C VAL A 224 -12.09 -11.73 13.23
N LEU A 225 -11.01 -12.34 13.71
CA LEU A 225 -10.99 -13.13 14.94
C LEU A 225 -10.29 -12.35 16.04
N THR A 226 -11.03 -12.03 17.10
CA THR A 226 -10.55 -11.30 18.27
C THR A 226 -10.44 -12.25 19.47
N MET A 227 -9.29 -12.26 20.12
CA MET A 227 -9.02 -13.05 21.32
C MET A 227 -8.55 -12.12 22.45
N PRO A 228 -9.50 -11.52 23.22
CA PRO A 228 -9.17 -10.55 24.27
C PRO A 228 -8.21 -11.15 25.32
N TYR A 229 -7.32 -10.32 25.82
CA TYR A 229 -6.43 -10.70 26.92
C TYR A 229 -7.23 -10.93 28.22
N GLU A 230 -6.66 -11.68 29.15
CA GLU A 230 -7.29 -11.97 30.45
C GLU A 230 -7.04 -10.89 31.51
N HIS A 231 -6.51 -9.74 31.10
CA HIS A 231 -6.20 -8.66 32.03
C HIS A 231 -7.48 -8.09 32.68
N GLN A 232 -7.41 -7.81 33.97
CA GLN A 232 -8.37 -6.94 34.61
C GLN A 232 -8.11 -5.50 34.18
N ILE A 233 -9.14 -4.85 33.68
CA ILE A 233 -9.10 -3.47 33.21
C ILE A 233 -10.04 -2.59 34.04
N ASP A 234 -9.62 -1.37 34.30
CA ASP A 234 -10.48 -0.34 34.86
C ASP A 234 -11.08 0.47 33.71
N PRO A 235 -12.41 0.62 33.61
CA PRO A 235 -13.03 1.47 32.60
C PRO A 235 -12.48 2.90 32.57
N GLU A 236 -12.03 3.44 33.70
CA GLU A 236 -11.44 4.77 33.78
C GLU A 236 -10.12 4.90 33.04
N ASP A 237 -9.34 3.83 32.89
CA ASP A 237 -8.11 3.82 32.11
C ASP A 237 -8.35 4.24 30.62
N PHE A 238 -9.59 4.03 30.16
CA PHE A 238 -9.99 4.29 28.76
C PHE A 238 -10.88 5.54 28.61
N ALA A 239 -11.11 6.31 29.66
CA ALA A 239 -12.07 7.42 29.62
C ALA A 239 -11.51 8.71 29.01
N ALA A 240 -10.22 8.99 29.20
CA ALA A 240 -9.63 10.25 28.79
C ALA A 240 -9.43 10.34 27.26
N ARG A 241 -9.82 11.47 26.68
CA ARG A 241 -9.77 11.78 25.25
C ARG A 241 -9.18 13.17 25.01
N SER A 242 -8.49 13.34 23.88
CA SER A 242 -8.11 14.66 23.35
C SER A 242 -8.87 14.97 22.06
N ASN A 243 -9.10 13.96 21.22
CA ASN A 243 -9.89 14.10 19.99
C ASN A 243 -10.46 12.74 19.55
N PHE A 244 -11.12 12.69 18.37
CA PHE A 244 -11.81 11.51 17.84
C PHE A 244 -10.91 10.27 17.68
N ILE A 245 -9.60 10.44 17.44
CA ILE A 245 -8.64 9.34 17.34
C ILE A 245 -8.67 8.48 18.60
N ASP A 246 -8.72 9.15 19.74
CA ASP A 246 -8.71 8.47 21.04
C ASP A 246 -10.01 7.69 21.29
N ASP A 247 -11.14 8.14 20.74
CA ASP A 247 -12.39 7.40 20.84
C ASP A 247 -12.26 5.98 20.25
N HIS A 248 -11.68 5.90 19.07
CA HIS A 248 -11.50 4.63 18.36
C HIS A 248 -10.38 3.77 18.94
N VAL A 249 -9.24 4.38 19.32
CA VAL A 249 -8.10 3.63 19.87
C VAL A 249 -8.45 3.07 21.26
N MET A 250 -9.01 3.89 22.13
CA MET A 250 -9.36 3.44 23.49
C MET A 250 -10.48 2.40 23.48
N GLU A 251 -11.45 2.48 22.56
CA GLU A 251 -12.47 1.45 22.42
C GLU A 251 -11.86 0.13 21.95
N LYS A 252 -10.92 0.17 20.99
CA LYS A 252 -10.19 -1.02 20.52
C LYS A 252 -9.36 -1.65 21.65
N LEU A 253 -8.63 -0.84 22.40
CA LEU A 253 -7.84 -1.30 23.54
C LEU A 253 -8.73 -1.90 24.64
N ARG A 254 -9.87 -1.28 24.91
CA ARG A 254 -10.86 -1.78 25.86
C ARG A 254 -11.42 -3.14 25.43
N SER A 255 -11.77 -3.30 24.14
CA SER A 255 -12.29 -4.57 23.60
C SER A 255 -11.27 -5.70 23.68
N LEU A 256 -9.99 -5.41 23.51
CA LEU A 256 -8.88 -6.35 23.66
C LEU A 256 -8.39 -6.51 25.09
N ARG A 257 -8.86 -5.69 26.04
CA ARG A 257 -8.40 -5.63 27.44
C ARG A 257 -6.91 -5.29 27.56
N ILE A 258 -6.42 -4.37 26.74
CA ILE A 258 -5.05 -3.89 26.78
C ILE A 258 -5.04 -2.50 27.45
N ARG A 259 -4.35 -2.38 28.57
CA ARG A 259 -4.26 -1.11 29.29
C ARG A 259 -3.33 -0.15 28.58
N PRO A 260 -3.73 1.12 28.29
CA PRO A 260 -2.84 2.12 27.73
C PRO A 260 -1.78 2.58 28.73
N SER A 261 -0.59 2.94 28.26
CA SER A 261 0.46 3.57 29.05
C SER A 261 0.03 4.97 29.54
N GLN A 262 0.78 5.54 30.49
CA GLN A 262 0.56 6.93 30.93
C GLN A 262 0.96 7.91 29.82
N LEU A 263 0.63 9.19 30.01
CA LEU A 263 1.14 10.24 29.13
C LEU A 263 2.65 10.44 29.37
N CYS A 264 3.37 10.68 28.30
CA CYS A 264 4.77 11.08 28.37
C CYS A 264 4.90 12.49 28.97
N ASP A 265 6.06 12.78 29.53
CA ASP A 265 6.39 14.11 30.01
C ASP A 265 6.56 15.13 28.88
N ASP A 266 6.75 16.38 29.23
CA ASP A 266 6.83 17.48 28.28
C ASP A 266 8.13 17.45 27.45
N THR A 267 9.23 16.96 28.01
CA THR A 267 10.51 16.87 27.31
C THR A 267 10.45 15.79 26.22
N THR A 268 9.90 14.64 26.57
CA THR A 268 9.64 13.53 25.64
C THR A 268 8.69 13.98 24.52
N TYR A 269 7.58 14.65 24.86
CA TYR A 269 6.65 15.17 23.87
C TYR A 269 7.30 16.17 22.91
N LEU A 270 8.03 17.17 23.45
CA LEU A 270 8.70 18.19 22.66
C LEU A 270 9.69 17.57 21.67
N ARG A 271 10.57 16.68 22.16
CA ARG A 271 11.54 15.96 21.31
C ARG A 271 10.84 15.15 20.23
N ARG A 272 9.84 14.35 20.61
CA ARG A 272 9.07 13.49 19.75
C ARG A 272 8.42 14.25 18.59
N VAL A 273 7.68 15.31 18.92
CA VAL A 273 6.92 16.05 17.91
C VAL A 273 7.83 16.86 16.98
N MET A 274 8.97 17.38 17.45
CA MET A 274 9.93 18.06 16.59
C MET A 274 10.62 17.11 15.62
N LEU A 275 11.03 15.94 16.09
CA LEU A 275 11.62 14.92 15.22
C LEU A 275 10.61 14.42 14.17
N ASP A 276 9.35 14.25 14.53
CA ASP A 276 8.32 13.72 13.63
C ASP A 276 7.74 14.76 12.66
N LEU A 277 7.59 16.01 13.07
CA LEU A 277 7.05 17.05 12.19
C LEU A 277 8.11 17.76 11.36
N ILE A 278 9.28 18.02 11.93
CA ILE A 278 10.28 18.88 11.28
C ILE A 278 11.67 18.22 11.11
N GLY A 279 11.85 16.99 11.62
CA GLY A 279 13.10 16.22 11.46
C GLY A 279 14.31 16.87 12.13
N THR A 280 14.11 17.60 13.23
CA THR A 280 15.20 18.25 14.00
C THR A 280 15.02 18.03 15.50
N LEU A 281 16.12 18.10 16.26
CA LEU A 281 16.06 18.20 17.72
C LEU A 281 15.59 19.62 18.14
N PRO A 282 14.95 19.79 19.31
CA PRO A 282 14.80 21.12 19.89
C PRO A 282 16.17 21.69 20.31
N ALA A 283 16.33 22.99 20.16
CA ALA A 283 17.49 23.68 20.73
C ALA A 283 17.37 23.69 22.28
N PRO A 284 18.50 23.72 23.03
CA PRO A 284 18.48 23.79 24.50
C PRO A 284 17.56 24.90 25.03
N GLU A 285 17.57 26.06 24.41
CA GLU A 285 16.74 27.20 24.76
C GLU A 285 15.25 26.96 24.52
N GLU A 286 14.89 26.23 23.44
CA GLU A 286 13.52 25.84 23.15
C GLU A 286 13.00 24.85 24.21
N VAL A 287 13.87 23.92 24.68
CA VAL A 287 13.52 23.00 25.78
C VAL A 287 13.21 23.78 27.05
N GLN A 288 14.11 24.68 27.45
CA GLN A 288 13.94 25.50 28.67
C GLN A 288 12.68 26.37 28.59
N GLN A 289 12.42 27.01 27.44
CA GLN A 289 11.21 27.85 27.25
C GLN A 289 9.95 27.00 27.32
N PHE A 290 9.92 25.82 26.71
CA PHE A 290 8.76 24.95 26.73
C PHE A 290 8.46 24.40 28.13
N LEU A 291 9.48 24.07 28.91
CA LEU A 291 9.33 23.62 30.29
C LEU A 291 8.87 24.77 31.24
N ALA A 292 9.30 26.00 30.98
CA ALA A 292 8.88 27.15 31.73
C ALA A 292 7.42 27.57 31.47
N ASP A 293 6.86 27.22 30.29
CA ASP A 293 5.47 27.50 29.95
C ASP A 293 4.52 26.55 30.70
N GLN A 294 3.69 27.12 31.58
CA GLN A 294 2.72 26.38 32.41
C GLN A 294 1.30 26.38 31.82
N SER A 295 1.11 26.91 30.62
CA SER A 295 -0.22 26.95 30.00
C SER A 295 -0.66 25.54 29.53
N SER A 296 -1.94 25.24 29.71
CA SER A 296 -2.54 23.93 29.39
C SER A 296 -2.55 23.60 27.88
N ASP A 297 -2.49 24.63 27.04
CA ASP A 297 -2.51 24.53 25.55
C ASP A 297 -1.11 24.59 24.91
N LYS A 298 -0.03 24.55 25.71
CA LYS A 298 1.35 24.72 25.22
C LYS A 298 1.74 23.69 24.14
N ARG A 299 1.26 22.44 24.27
CA ARG A 299 1.52 21.37 23.29
C ARG A 299 0.85 21.67 21.95
N GLU A 300 -0.39 22.16 21.97
CA GLU A 300 -1.11 22.50 20.74
C GLU A 300 -0.48 23.72 20.04
N ARG A 301 -0.15 24.77 20.81
CA ARG A 301 0.56 25.96 20.26
C ARG A 301 1.94 25.62 19.71
N LEU A 302 2.63 24.64 20.31
CA LEU A 302 3.89 24.15 19.77
C LEU A 302 3.67 23.56 18.38
N VAL A 303 2.67 22.68 18.23
CA VAL A 303 2.35 22.05 16.94
C VAL A 303 2.07 23.09 15.87
N ASP A 304 1.23 24.11 16.17
CA ASP A 304 0.94 25.19 15.23
C ASP A 304 2.20 25.91 14.76
N ARG A 305 3.12 26.23 15.67
CA ARG A 305 4.41 26.84 15.33
C ARG A 305 5.29 25.94 14.47
N LEU A 306 5.32 24.62 14.76
CA LEU A 306 6.14 23.67 14.00
C LEU A 306 5.66 23.49 12.57
N LEU A 307 4.34 23.48 12.35
CA LEU A 307 3.75 23.36 11.01
C LEU A 307 4.09 24.54 10.09
N ASP A 308 4.42 25.71 10.66
CA ASP A 308 4.80 26.91 9.91
C ASP A 308 6.31 27.07 9.72
N ARG A 309 7.13 26.21 10.32
CA ARG A 309 8.61 26.30 10.24
C ARG A 309 9.12 25.88 8.85
N PRO A 310 10.21 26.48 8.36
CA PRO A 310 10.84 26.08 7.10
C PRO A 310 11.38 24.64 7.12
N GLU A 311 11.76 24.13 8.30
CA GLU A 311 12.19 22.74 8.49
C GLU A 311 11.07 21.74 8.22
N PHE A 312 9.80 22.10 8.53
CA PHE A 312 8.64 21.31 8.13
C PHE A 312 8.57 21.15 6.61
N VAL A 313 8.74 22.26 5.90
CA VAL A 313 8.71 22.26 4.44
C VAL A 313 9.83 21.38 3.87
N ASP A 314 11.03 21.48 4.39
CA ASP A 314 12.17 20.69 3.93
C ASP A 314 11.95 19.20 4.19
N TYR A 315 11.49 18.84 5.40
CA TYR A 315 11.29 17.46 5.82
C TYR A 315 10.15 16.76 5.05
N TRP A 316 9.01 17.43 4.89
CA TRP A 316 7.90 16.85 4.12
C TRP A 316 8.13 16.87 2.61
N THR A 317 8.99 17.74 2.11
CA THR A 317 9.50 17.64 0.74
C THR A 317 10.35 16.37 0.54
N LEU A 318 11.16 15.99 1.53
CA LEU A 318 11.90 14.73 1.51
C LEU A 318 10.94 13.54 1.45
N GLN A 319 9.92 13.48 2.34
CA GLN A 319 8.94 12.40 2.41
C GLN A 319 8.15 12.25 1.09
N LEU A 320 7.64 13.35 0.54
CA LEU A 320 6.95 13.32 -0.76
C LEU A 320 7.89 13.02 -1.92
N GLY A 321 9.15 13.42 -1.83
CA GLY A 321 10.18 13.06 -2.80
C GLY A 321 10.47 11.56 -2.85
N ASP A 322 10.36 10.86 -1.71
CA ASP A 322 10.47 9.40 -1.65
C ASP A 322 9.23 8.74 -2.28
N LEU A 323 8.03 9.16 -1.89
CA LEU A 323 6.78 8.64 -2.42
C LEU A 323 6.67 8.80 -3.94
N LEU A 324 7.04 9.96 -4.46
CA LEU A 324 6.99 10.30 -5.87
C LEU A 324 8.28 9.94 -6.63
N GLN A 325 9.17 9.16 -6.02
CA GLN A 325 10.38 8.61 -6.62
C GLN A 325 11.28 9.66 -7.28
N ASN A 326 11.46 10.83 -6.66
CA ASN A 326 12.28 11.89 -7.24
C ASN A 326 13.77 11.51 -7.24
N ARG A 327 14.20 10.80 -8.28
CA ARG A 327 15.58 10.37 -8.54
C ARG A 327 16.00 10.63 -9.98
N LYS A 328 17.27 10.46 -10.26
CA LYS A 328 17.77 10.34 -11.63
C LYS A 328 17.51 8.91 -12.12
N GLU A 329 16.86 8.76 -13.27
CA GLU A 329 16.66 7.47 -13.92
C GLU A 329 17.87 7.16 -14.79
N ARG A 330 18.73 6.26 -14.35
CA ARG A 330 19.88 5.72 -15.09
C ARG A 330 20.53 6.71 -16.12
N ASP A 331 21.32 6.22 -17.03
CA ASP A 331 22.07 7.05 -18.00
C ASP A 331 21.20 7.68 -19.10
N HIS A 332 20.01 7.16 -19.31
CA HIS A 332 19.07 7.68 -20.31
C HIS A 332 18.17 8.82 -19.81
N ASP A 333 18.25 9.17 -18.55
CA ASP A 333 17.53 10.34 -18.03
C ASP A 333 18.24 11.63 -18.42
N VAL A 334 17.78 12.22 -19.52
CA VAL A 334 18.33 13.47 -20.06
C VAL A 334 18.02 14.70 -19.20
N ARG A 335 17.07 14.61 -18.23
CA ARG A 335 16.85 15.67 -17.24
C ARG A 335 18.06 15.81 -16.30
N GLY A 336 18.70 14.69 -15.98
CA GLY A 336 19.82 14.62 -15.07
C GLY A 336 19.57 15.26 -13.70
N VAL A 337 20.63 15.65 -13.02
CA VAL A 337 20.57 16.32 -11.70
C VAL A 337 19.72 17.59 -11.72
N LYS A 338 19.72 18.35 -12.83
CA LYS A 338 18.91 19.57 -12.97
C LYS A 338 17.41 19.26 -12.88
N GLY A 339 16.95 18.18 -13.51
CA GLY A 339 15.55 17.76 -13.44
C GLY A 339 15.13 17.29 -12.05
N VAL A 340 15.99 16.55 -11.35
CA VAL A 340 15.77 16.15 -9.96
C VAL A 340 15.65 17.36 -9.03
N ARG A 341 16.54 18.33 -9.18
CA ARG A 341 16.50 19.61 -8.42
C ARG A 341 15.24 20.41 -8.76
N GLY A 342 14.83 20.44 -10.04
CA GLY A 342 13.61 21.12 -10.47
C GLY A 342 12.36 20.52 -9.84
N MET A 343 12.22 19.20 -9.84
CA MET A 343 11.11 18.50 -9.20
C MET A 343 11.12 18.70 -7.67
N HIS A 344 12.28 18.66 -7.04
CA HIS A 344 12.40 18.94 -5.61
C HIS A 344 11.95 20.37 -5.28
N ALA A 345 12.41 21.37 -6.02
CA ALA A 345 12.02 22.76 -5.81
C ALA A 345 10.51 23.00 -6.05
N TRP A 346 9.92 22.27 -7.00
CA TRP A 346 8.48 22.26 -7.22
C TRP A 346 7.73 21.65 -6.04
N LEU A 347 8.13 20.46 -5.58
CA LEU A 347 7.54 19.81 -4.41
C LEU A 347 7.64 20.69 -3.17
N ARG A 348 8.82 21.28 -2.94
CA ARG A 348 9.04 22.17 -1.80
C ARG A 348 8.06 23.35 -1.78
N ARG A 349 7.74 23.90 -2.95
CA ARG A 349 6.75 24.95 -3.08
C ARG A 349 5.34 24.46 -2.82
N GLN A 350 4.95 23.25 -3.29
CA GLN A 350 3.64 22.65 -2.99
C GLN A 350 3.45 22.44 -1.48
N VAL A 351 4.47 21.95 -0.77
CA VAL A 351 4.45 21.77 0.68
C VAL A 351 4.39 23.10 1.42
N ALA A 352 5.16 24.11 0.98
CA ALA A 352 5.17 25.45 1.58
C ALA A 352 3.79 26.13 1.47
N GLU A 353 3.14 25.98 0.32
CA GLU A 353 1.80 26.52 0.04
C GLU A 353 0.66 25.69 0.67
N ASN A 354 0.99 24.63 1.39
CA ASN A 354 0.02 23.65 1.92
C ASN A 354 -0.99 23.18 0.86
N ARG A 355 -0.49 22.81 -0.34
CA ARG A 355 -1.33 22.39 -1.44
C ARG A 355 -2.13 21.15 -1.05
N PRO A 356 -3.47 21.14 -1.22
CA PRO A 356 -4.29 19.96 -0.98
C PRO A 356 -3.74 18.73 -1.68
N TRP A 357 -3.72 17.58 -0.97
CA TRP A 357 -3.10 16.35 -1.50
C TRP A 357 -3.72 15.88 -2.81
N ASN A 358 -5.04 15.99 -2.95
CA ASN A 358 -5.76 15.66 -4.19
C ASN A 358 -5.32 16.55 -5.35
N GLU A 359 -5.13 17.87 -5.15
CA GLU A 359 -4.66 18.77 -6.18
C GLU A 359 -3.22 18.46 -6.60
N LEU A 360 -2.33 18.18 -5.62
CA LEU A 360 -0.95 17.81 -5.90
C LEU A 360 -0.89 16.51 -6.70
N ALA A 361 -1.63 15.49 -6.29
CA ALA A 361 -1.71 14.21 -6.98
C ALA A 361 -2.27 14.38 -8.41
N HIS A 362 -3.32 15.15 -8.58
CA HIS A 362 -3.90 15.47 -9.89
C HIS A 362 -2.87 16.14 -10.82
N GLN A 363 -2.11 17.12 -10.31
CA GLN A 363 -1.04 17.78 -11.06
C GLN A 363 0.06 16.80 -11.49
N VAL A 364 0.43 15.83 -10.63
CA VAL A 364 1.42 14.79 -10.98
C VAL A 364 0.87 13.86 -12.05
N LEU A 365 -0.34 13.35 -11.86
CA LEU A 365 -0.95 12.35 -12.75
C LEU A 365 -1.23 12.91 -14.16
N THR A 366 -1.59 14.19 -14.26
CA THR A 366 -1.89 14.85 -15.54
C THR A 366 -0.72 15.63 -16.12
N ALA A 367 0.46 15.57 -15.48
CA ALA A 367 1.64 16.31 -15.93
C ALA A 367 1.99 16.02 -17.39
N SER A 368 2.26 17.06 -18.17
CA SER A 368 2.65 16.98 -19.58
C SER A 368 3.59 18.11 -19.96
N GLY A 369 4.21 18.01 -21.13
CA GLY A 369 5.15 19.01 -21.63
C GLY A 369 6.60 18.81 -21.18
N PRO A 370 7.43 19.86 -21.28
CA PRO A 370 8.84 19.80 -20.94
C PRO A 370 9.10 19.76 -19.43
N SER A 371 10.03 18.94 -18.99
CA SER A 371 10.36 18.75 -17.56
C SER A 371 11.05 19.95 -16.89
N ASP A 372 11.48 20.96 -17.65
CA ASP A 372 12.04 22.19 -17.11
C ASP A 372 10.99 23.26 -16.83
N THR A 373 9.86 23.24 -17.54
CA THR A 373 8.72 24.13 -17.31
C THR A 373 7.61 23.48 -16.48
N ASN A 374 7.49 22.14 -16.54
CA ASN A 374 6.60 21.35 -15.72
C ASN A 374 7.39 20.24 -15.01
N PRO A 375 7.99 20.50 -13.84
CA PRO A 375 8.83 19.53 -13.15
C PRO A 375 8.09 18.25 -12.70
N ALA A 376 6.77 18.29 -12.51
CA ALA A 376 5.96 17.12 -12.15
C ALA A 376 6.03 15.98 -13.18
N VAL A 377 6.37 16.29 -14.44
CA VAL A 377 6.70 15.30 -15.48
C VAL A 377 7.79 14.32 -15.01
N GLY A 378 8.60 14.73 -14.06
CA GLY A 378 9.66 13.90 -13.45
C GLY A 378 9.18 12.55 -12.96
N TYR A 379 7.97 12.46 -12.45
CA TYR A 379 7.35 11.19 -12.02
C TYR A 379 7.24 10.20 -13.19
N PHE A 380 6.76 10.65 -14.36
CA PHE A 380 6.67 9.78 -15.53
C PHE A 380 8.03 9.47 -16.16
N VAL A 381 9.02 10.35 -16.01
CA VAL A 381 10.37 10.05 -16.50
C VAL A 381 10.95 8.82 -15.83
N VAL A 382 10.70 8.64 -14.54
CA VAL A 382 11.22 7.49 -13.75
C VAL A 382 10.32 6.27 -13.84
N THR A 383 9.00 6.41 -13.89
CA THR A 383 8.05 5.29 -13.90
C THR A 383 7.81 4.70 -15.28
N VAL A 384 7.89 5.50 -16.35
CA VAL A 384 7.80 5.01 -17.74
C VAL A 384 9.14 4.47 -18.24
N GLY A 385 10.25 5.02 -17.77
CA GLY A 385 11.58 4.58 -18.18
C GLY A 385 11.84 4.82 -19.68
N GLU A 386 12.47 3.89 -20.39
CA GLU A 386 12.88 4.04 -21.80
C GLU A 386 11.75 3.77 -22.82
N LYS A 387 10.74 2.99 -22.41
CA LYS A 387 9.68 2.50 -23.27
C LYS A 387 8.43 3.37 -23.23
N GLU A 388 7.41 2.95 -23.95
CA GLU A 388 6.08 3.53 -23.82
C GLU A 388 5.43 3.11 -22.51
N ALA A 389 4.53 3.94 -21.98
CA ALA A 389 3.90 3.70 -20.69
C ALA A 389 3.14 2.36 -20.61
N LYS A 390 2.54 1.91 -21.72
CA LYS A 390 1.84 0.61 -21.79
C LYS A 390 2.75 -0.60 -21.57
N ASP A 391 4.05 -0.47 -21.78
CA ASP A 391 5.05 -1.52 -21.61
C ASP A 391 5.83 -1.39 -20.29
N SER A 392 5.52 -0.37 -19.49
CA SER A 392 6.22 -0.03 -18.26
C SER A 392 5.48 -0.51 -17.02
N GLU A 393 6.04 -0.20 -15.87
CA GLU A 393 5.43 -0.45 -14.54
C GLU A 393 4.69 0.78 -14.00
N VAL A 394 4.33 1.74 -14.87
CA VAL A 394 3.65 2.97 -14.46
C VAL A 394 2.34 2.70 -13.73
N ALA A 395 1.57 1.70 -14.16
CA ALA A 395 0.32 1.32 -13.51
C ALA A 395 0.55 0.84 -12.07
N ASP A 396 1.57 -0.01 -11.87
CA ASP A 396 1.97 -0.49 -10.55
C ASP A 396 2.41 0.67 -9.65
N SER A 397 3.28 1.54 -10.18
CA SER A 397 3.76 2.71 -9.44
C SER A 397 2.64 3.66 -9.04
N VAL A 398 1.68 3.92 -9.94
CA VAL A 398 0.53 4.80 -9.66
C VAL A 398 -0.41 4.17 -8.63
N ALA A 399 -0.76 2.90 -8.80
CA ALA A 399 -1.62 2.20 -7.84
C ALA A 399 -0.97 2.14 -6.44
N GLN A 400 0.32 1.85 -6.36
CA GLN A 400 1.04 1.76 -5.11
C GLN A 400 1.23 3.11 -4.43
N ALA A 401 1.60 4.15 -5.19
CA ALA A 401 1.86 5.48 -4.62
C ALA A 401 0.58 6.18 -4.14
N PHE A 402 -0.50 6.12 -4.93
CA PHE A 402 -1.70 6.93 -4.72
C PHE A 402 -2.87 6.14 -4.14
N LEU A 403 -3.01 4.86 -4.47
CA LEU A 403 -4.09 4.01 -3.94
C LEU A 403 -3.61 3.05 -2.84
N GLY A 404 -2.30 2.97 -2.59
CA GLY A 404 -1.73 2.05 -1.61
C GLY A 404 -1.96 0.58 -1.94
N THR A 405 -2.14 0.23 -3.22
CA THR A 405 -2.51 -1.11 -3.67
C THR A 405 -1.45 -1.67 -4.62
N ARG A 406 -1.08 -2.93 -4.42
CA ARG A 406 -0.11 -3.65 -5.26
C ARG A 406 -0.84 -4.49 -6.30
N ILE A 407 -0.89 -4.03 -7.54
CA ILE A 407 -1.59 -4.73 -8.64
C ILE A 407 -0.65 -5.52 -9.57
N GLY A 408 0.65 -5.45 -9.38
CA GLY A 408 1.67 -6.00 -10.28
C GLY A 408 1.54 -7.50 -10.54
N CYS A 409 1.05 -8.29 -9.58
CA CYS A 409 0.78 -9.71 -9.79
C CYS A 409 -0.26 -9.95 -10.90
N ALA A 410 -1.23 -9.03 -11.04
CA ALA A 410 -2.29 -9.12 -12.03
C ALA A 410 -1.80 -8.93 -13.49
N LYS A 411 -0.57 -8.48 -13.70
CA LYS A 411 0.05 -8.36 -15.02
C LYS A 411 0.17 -9.71 -15.75
N CYS A 412 0.41 -10.80 -15.03
CA CYS A 412 0.67 -12.12 -15.62
C CYS A 412 -0.48 -13.12 -15.42
N HIS A 413 -1.23 -12.99 -14.32
CA HIS A 413 -2.36 -13.86 -13.93
C HIS A 413 -3.26 -13.09 -12.99
N ASN A 414 -4.45 -13.61 -12.69
CA ASN A 414 -5.29 -12.98 -11.67
C ASN A 414 -4.55 -12.88 -10.33
N HIS A 415 -4.78 -11.78 -9.59
CA HIS A 415 -4.09 -11.54 -8.32
C HIS A 415 -4.39 -12.68 -7.32
N PRO A 416 -3.38 -13.27 -6.68
CA PRO A 416 -3.59 -14.49 -5.87
C PRO A 416 -4.35 -14.28 -4.57
N LEU A 417 -4.41 -13.06 -4.06
CA LEU A 417 -5.01 -12.71 -2.76
C LEU A 417 -6.01 -11.57 -2.85
N GLU A 418 -6.36 -11.13 -4.08
CA GLU A 418 -7.22 -10.00 -4.32
C GLU A 418 -8.14 -10.21 -5.53
N LYS A 419 -9.20 -9.38 -5.60
CA LYS A 419 -10.22 -9.38 -6.66
C LYS A 419 -9.70 -8.98 -8.04
N TYR A 420 -8.48 -8.46 -8.16
CA TYR A 420 -7.94 -7.95 -9.42
C TYR A 420 -7.58 -9.07 -10.38
N THR A 421 -8.20 -9.04 -11.55
CA THR A 421 -7.92 -9.96 -12.66
C THR A 421 -6.81 -9.40 -13.56
N GLN A 422 -6.31 -10.24 -14.46
CA GLN A 422 -5.39 -9.80 -15.50
C GLN A 422 -6.03 -8.72 -16.39
N ASP A 423 -7.32 -8.85 -16.69
CA ASP A 423 -8.04 -7.87 -17.47
C ASP A 423 -8.13 -6.52 -16.75
N ASP A 424 -8.42 -6.50 -15.43
CA ASP A 424 -8.43 -5.27 -14.62
C ASP A 424 -7.07 -4.52 -14.71
N TYR A 425 -5.95 -5.25 -14.68
CA TYR A 425 -4.62 -4.66 -14.86
C TYR A 425 -4.47 -4.01 -16.25
N TYR A 426 -4.89 -4.70 -17.32
CA TYR A 426 -4.75 -4.16 -18.67
C TYR A 426 -5.77 -3.06 -18.97
N HIS A 427 -6.93 -3.09 -18.38
CA HIS A 427 -7.85 -1.97 -18.37
C HIS A 427 -7.24 -0.73 -17.68
N PHE A 428 -6.61 -0.92 -16.52
CA PHE A 428 -6.01 0.18 -15.77
C PHE A 428 -4.80 0.77 -16.51
N ILE A 429 -3.91 -0.06 -17.09
CA ILE A 429 -2.77 0.47 -17.85
C ILE A 429 -3.20 1.18 -19.15
N ALA A 430 -4.40 0.92 -19.67
CA ALA A 430 -4.92 1.57 -20.87
C ALA A 430 -5.05 3.10 -20.70
N PHE A 431 -5.22 3.62 -19.48
CA PHE A 431 -5.14 5.06 -19.20
C PHE A 431 -3.81 5.69 -19.62
N PHE A 432 -2.74 4.90 -19.63
CA PHE A 432 -1.39 5.37 -19.98
C PHE A 432 -1.00 5.00 -21.42
N SER A 433 -1.88 4.34 -22.19
CA SER A 433 -1.57 3.82 -23.53
C SER A 433 -1.13 4.89 -24.53
N GLN A 434 -1.56 6.13 -24.31
CA GLN A 434 -1.23 7.27 -25.16
C GLN A 434 -0.13 8.16 -24.57
N VAL A 435 0.64 7.69 -23.59
CA VAL A 435 1.75 8.45 -22.99
C VAL A 435 3.08 8.03 -23.61
N SER A 436 3.88 9.01 -23.98
CA SER A 436 5.21 8.77 -24.48
C SER A 436 6.20 9.86 -24.05
N LEU A 437 7.48 9.48 -23.92
CA LEU A 437 8.56 10.39 -23.58
C LEU A 437 9.39 10.71 -24.84
N ASP A 438 9.56 12.00 -25.13
CA ASP A 438 10.48 12.50 -26.14
C ASP A 438 11.77 12.94 -25.46
N ARG A 439 12.81 12.13 -25.63
CA ARG A 439 14.14 12.35 -25.03
C ARG A 439 15.09 12.89 -26.06
N LYS A 440 15.66 14.04 -25.73
CA LYS A 440 16.77 14.59 -26.51
C LYS A 440 18.10 14.01 -26.03
N PRO A 441 19.17 14.07 -26.83
CA PRO A 441 20.49 13.70 -26.36
C PRO A 441 20.86 14.34 -25.02
N PRO A 442 21.64 13.70 -24.14
CA PRO A 442 21.90 14.13 -22.75
C PRO A 442 22.38 15.57 -22.56
N THR A 443 22.93 16.18 -23.59
CA THR A 443 23.48 17.55 -23.55
C THR A 443 22.48 18.62 -24.03
N GLN A 444 21.25 18.27 -24.45
CA GLN A 444 20.41 19.15 -25.25
C GLN A 444 19.01 19.46 -24.72
N GLY A 445 18.77 19.30 -23.43
CA GLY A 445 17.58 19.85 -22.84
C GLY A 445 16.59 18.84 -22.22
N PRO A 446 15.38 19.28 -21.87
CA PRO A 446 14.46 18.54 -21.03
C PRO A 446 13.86 17.32 -21.74
N THR A 447 13.45 16.32 -20.95
CA THR A 447 12.52 15.29 -21.41
C THR A 447 11.14 15.90 -21.57
N VAL A 448 10.47 15.60 -22.67
CA VAL A 448 9.12 16.11 -22.95
C VAL A 448 8.15 14.94 -22.90
N LEU A 449 7.17 15.02 -22.01
CA LEU A 449 6.05 14.07 -21.99
C LEU A 449 4.99 14.55 -22.94
N LYS A 450 4.64 13.71 -23.90
CA LYS A 450 3.64 13.99 -24.92
C LYS A 450 2.50 12.99 -24.84
N GLN A 451 1.31 13.45 -25.13
CA GLN A 451 0.19 12.59 -25.47
C GLN A 451 0.41 12.01 -26.88
N GLY A 452 0.16 10.71 -27.03
CA GLY A 452 0.27 10.00 -28.30
C GLY A 452 1.30 8.86 -28.28
N THR A 453 0.99 7.85 -29.02
CA THR A 453 1.82 6.66 -29.17
C THR A 453 3.10 6.93 -29.95
N ARG A 454 4.08 6.02 -29.87
CA ARG A 454 5.26 6.06 -30.75
C ARG A 454 4.88 6.06 -32.23
N HIS A 455 3.79 5.38 -32.57
CA HIS A 455 3.24 5.38 -33.93
C HIS A 455 2.85 6.79 -34.37
N LEU A 456 2.06 7.51 -33.57
CA LEU A 456 1.64 8.88 -33.83
C LEU A 456 2.85 9.81 -33.99
N ARG A 457 3.85 9.71 -33.11
CA ARG A 457 5.09 10.52 -33.24
C ARG A 457 5.85 10.23 -34.53
N ASN A 458 5.89 9.00 -34.97
CA ASN A 458 6.53 8.65 -36.26
C ASN A 458 5.77 9.27 -37.44
N LEU A 459 4.44 9.26 -37.38
CA LEU A 459 3.62 9.93 -38.39
C LEU A 459 3.84 11.45 -38.40
N GLU A 460 3.86 12.09 -37.23
CA GLU A 460 4.13 13.51 -37.09
C GLU A 460 5.52 13.91 -37.61
N LYS A 461 6.54 13.08 -37.32
CA LYS A 461 7.89 13.32 -37.87
C LYS A 461 7.94 13.14 -39.39
N ARG A 462 7.22 12.14 -39.91
CA ARG A 462 7.09 11.97 -41.36
C ARG A 462 6.38 13.16 -41.97
N LEU A 463 5.31 13.69 -41.38
CA LEU A 463 4.61 14.88 -41.85
C LEU A 463 5.57 16.08 -41.94
N GLN A 464 6.35 16.33 -40.90
CA GLN A 464 7.33 17.40 -40.86
C GLN A 464 8.38 17.28 -41.96
N ASN A 465 8.90 16.08 -42.21
CA ASN A 465 9.87 15.83 -43.28
C ASN A 465 9.24 16.07 -44.66
N GLU A 466 8.02 15.59 -44.89
CA GLU A 466 7.29 15.75 -46.13
C GLU A 466 6.94 17.21 -46.40
N GLU A 467 6.62 18.01 -45.38
CA GLU A 467 6.40 19.46 -45.48
C GLU A 467 7.67 20.20 -45.84
N GLN A 468 8.81 19.84 -45.26
CA GLN A 468 10.11 20.41 -45.61
C GLN A 468 10.51 20.09 -47.09
N GLU A 469 10.25 18.88 -47.52
CA GLU A 469 10.49 18.46 -48.89
C GLU A 469 9.57 19.20 -49.91
N LEU A 470 8.28 19.38 -49.54
CA LEU A 470 7.37 20.17 -50.37
C LEU A 470 7.85 21.64 -50.50
N GLN A 471 8.36 22.22 -49.42
CA GLN A 471 8.90 23.56 -49.45
C GLN A 471 10.11 23.66 -50.37
N LYS A 472 11.04 22.72 -50.32
CA LYS A 472 12.19 22.61 -51.22
C LYS A 472 11.77 22.50 -52.69
N LEU A 473 10.83 21.61 -53.01
CA LEU A 473 10.31 21.44 -54.37
C LEU A 473 9.69 22.74 -54.92
N ARG A 474 9.02 23.52 -54.06
CA ARG A 474 8.47 24.83 -54.43
C ARG A 474 9.56 25.90 -54.70
N GLU A 475 10.61 25.91 -53.85
CA GLU A 475 11.76 26.84 -54.02
C GLU A 475 12.56 26.50 -55.27
N GLU A 476 12.72 25.22 -55.58
CA GLU A 476 13.41 24.68 -56.77
C GLU A 476 12.57 24.79 -58.04
N LYS A 477 11.31 25.25 -57.96
CA LYS A 477 10.34 25.33 -59.09
C LYS A 477 10.17 23.99 -59.83
N ALA A 478 10.07 22.90 -59.06
CA ALA A 478 9.86 21.53 -59.58
C ALA A 478 8.55 21.44 -60.38
N GLU A 479 8.41 20.40 -61.21
CA GLU A 479 7.22 20.12 -62.02
C GLU A 479 5.94 20.08 -61.19
N ASP A 480 4.87 20.73 -61.63
CA ASP A 480 3.57 20.79 -60.94
C ASP A 480 3.07 19.40 -60.53
N ARG A 481 3.27 18.38 -61.36
CA ARG A 481 2.91 16.99 -61.03
C ARG A 481 3.63 16.41 -59.80
N GLN A 482 4.87 16.82 -59.55
CA GLN A 482 5.63 16.39 -58.36
C GLN A 482 5.09 17.10 -57.13
N ILE A 483 4.78 18.37 -57.23
CA ILE A 483 4.17 19.18 -56.16
C ILE A 483 2.78 18.64 -55.82
N GLU A 484 1.91 18.35 -56.79
CA GLU A 484 0.58 17.78 -56.54
C GLU A 484 0.65 16.43 -55.85
N LYS A 485 1.54 15.53 -56.29
CA LYS A 485 1.73 14.21 -55.65
C LYS A 485 2.17 14.37 -54.17
N LYS A 486 3.02 15.35 -53.91
CA LYS A 486 3.48 15.62 -52.52
C LYS A 486 2.36 16.18 -51.64
N VAL A 487 1.55 17.09 -52.18
CA VAL A 487 0.37 17.64 -51.50
C VAL A 487 -0.65 16.57 -51.16
N GLU A 488 -0.93 15.63 -52.08
CA GLU A 488 -1.85 14.52 -51.83
C GLU A 488 -1.30 13.58 -50.75
N ARG A 489 0.02 13.31 -50.76
CA ARG A 489 0.68 12.52 -49.70
C ARG A 489 0.59 13.19 -48.33
N LEU A 490 0.76 14.52 -48.26
CA LEU A 490 0.59 15.28 -47.03
C LEU A 490 -0.84 15.23 -46.52
N LYS A 491 -1.84 15.26 -47.39
CA LYS A 491 -3.24 15.14 -47.02
C LYS A 491 -3.51 13.76 -46.41
N GLN A 492 -3.09 12.70 -47.07
CA GLN A 492 -3.21 11.31 -46.54
C GLN A 492 -2.55 11.19 -45.18
N LEU A 493 -1.34 11.73 -45.01
CA LEU A 493 -0.62 11.63 -43.74
C LEU A 493 -1.29 12.46 -42.62
N ARG A 494 -1.92 13.58 -42.93
CA ARG A 494 -2.73 14.33 -41.97
C ARG A 494 -3.99 13.59 -41.56
N ASP A 495 -4.63 12.85 -42.48
CA ASP A 495 -5.78 12.00 -42.19
C ASP A 495 -5.35 10.80 -41.32
N GLU A 496 -4.20 10.15 -41.62
CA GLU A 496 -3.62 9.10 -40.77
C GLU A 496 -3.32 9.60 -39.35
N ILE A 497 -2.78 10.82 -39.23
CA ILE A 497 -2.49 11.44 -37.92
C ILE A 497 -3.79 11.74 -37.16
N ARG A 498 -4.80 12.30 -37.85
CA ARG A 498 -6.11 12.55 -37.23
C ARG A 498 -6.73 11.24 -36.70
N SER A 499 -6.78 10.20 -37.53
CA SER A 499 -7.30 8.91 -37.12
C SER A 499 -6.51 8.29 -35.95
N ALA A 500 -5.17 8.45 -35.94
CA ALA A 500 -4.34 7.97 -34.84
C ALA A 500 -4.51 8.76 -33.53
N ARG A 501 -4.86 10.05 -33.59
CA ARG A 501 -5.18 10.89 -32.42
C ARG A 501 -6.57 10.60 -31.88
N GLU A 502 -7.53 10.31 -32.76
CA GLU A 502 -8.91 10.00 -32.41
C GLU A 502 -9.09 8.51 -32.00
N ALA A 503 -8.06 7.68 -32.21
CA ALA A 503 -8.11 6.28 -31.81
C ALA A 503 -8.36 6.15 -30.31
N PRO A 504 -9.30 5.29 -29.90
CA PRO A 504 -9.58 5.10 -28.47
C PRO A 504 -8.34 4.58 -27.75
N PRO A 505 -8.11 5.03 -26.51
CA PRO A 505 -7.02 4.50 -25.68
C PRO A 505 -7.31 3.02 -25.37
N THR A 506 -6.51 2.11 -25.90
CA THR A 506 -6.65 0.68 -25.64
C THR A 506 -5.29 0.01 -25.47
N VAL A 507 -5.28 -1.10 -24.74
CA VAL A 507 -4.13 -2.00 -24.63
C VAL A 507 -4.59 -3.43 -24.94
N ASN A 508 -3.84 -4.17 -25.73
CA ASN A 508 -4.19 -5.55 -26.04
C ASN A 508 -3.90 -6.47 -24.85
N GLN A 509 -4.88 -7.22 -24.43
CA GLN A 509 -4.73 -8.29 -23.46
C GLN A 509 -3.79 -9.36 -24.02
N PRO A 510 -2.69 -9.72 -23.36
CA PRO A 510 -1.64 -10.56 -23.95
C PRO A 510 -2.10 -12.00 -24.30
N ARG A 511 -3.05 -12.55 -23.53
CA ARG A 511 -3.56 -13.91 -23.70
C ARG A 511 -4.56 -14.01 -24.84
N THR A 512 -5.49 -13.05 -24.92
CA THR A 512 -6.61 -13.09 -25.88
C THR A 512 -6.37 -12.26 -27.13
N GLY A 513 -5.44 -11.30 -27.08
CA GLY A 513 -5.20 -10.31 -28.13
C GLY A 513 -6.30 -9.25 -28.25
N GLN A 514 -7.33 -9.29 -27.42
CA GLN A 514 -8.44 -8.32 -27.47
C GLN A 514 -8.00 -6.94 -26.98
N PRO A 515 -8.43 -5.87 -27.62
CA PRO A 515 -8.19 -4.51 -27.16
C PRO A 515 -9.09 -4.20 -25.96
N LEU A 516 -8.48 -3.81 -24.83
CA LEU A 516 -9.16 -3.43 -23.61
C LEU A 516 -9.13 -1.89 -23.46
N PRO A 517 -10.30 -1.24 -23.31
CA PRO A 517 -10.39 0.20 -23.05
C PRO A 517 -10.04 0.51 -21.59
N PRO A 518 -9.81 1.80 -21.22
CA PRO A 518 -9.62 2.23 -19.86
C PRO A 518 -10.81 1.88 -18.97
N GLN A 519 -10.50 1.29 -17.81
CA GLN A 519 -11.44 1.03 -16.74
C GLN A 519 -10.71 1.15 -15.40
N THR A 520 -11.37 1.69 -14.41
CA THR A 520 -10.82 1.89 -13.07
C THR A 520 -10.74 0.57 -12.28
N LEU A 521 -10.00 0.56 -11.19
CA LEU A 521 -9.82 -0.66 -10.38
C LEU A 521 -11.10 -1.11 -9.65
N ASP A 522 -12.09 -0.23 -9.51
CA ASP A 522 -13.46 -0.56 -9.06
C ASP A 522 -14.38 -1.03 -10.20
N ARG A 523 -13.80 -1.22 -11.40
CA ARG A 523 -14.48 -1.68 -12.62
C ARG A 523 -15.49 -0.70 -13.19
N ALA A 524 -15.41 0.58 -12.85
CA ALA A 524 -16.20 1.59 -13.52
C ALA A 524 -15.65 1.83 -14.93
N ALA A 525 -16.49 1.63 -15.95
CA ALA A 525 -16.14 1.93 -17.34
C ALA A 525 -16.06 3.45 -17.53
N MET A 526 -14.99 3.91 -18.20
CA MET A 526 -14.77 5.33 -18.47
C MET A 526 -14.89 5.63 -19.96
N GLU A 527 -15.81 6.51 -20.32
CA GLU A 527 -15.86 7.07 -21.67
C GLU A 527 -14.84 8.21 -21.80
N ILE A 528 -13.79 7.97 -22.57
CA ILE A 528 -12.77 8.97 -22.87
C ILE A 528 -13.09 9.64 -24.20
N PRO A 529 -13.39 10.93 -24.23
CA PRO A 529 -13.64 11.64 -25.49
C PRO A 529 -12.42 11.57 -26.42
N PRO A 530 -12.62 11.47 -27.73
CA PRO A 530 -11.52 11.46 -28.71
C PRO A 530 -10.59 12.67 -28.53
N GLY A 531 -9.28 12.40 -28.49
CA GLY A 531 -8.24 13.44 -28.36
C GLY A 531 -8.04 13.99 -26.94
N VAL A 532 -8.82 13.54 -25.95
CA VAL A 532 -8.61 13.87 -24.53
C VAL A 532 -7.58 12.93 -23.94
N ASP A 533 -6.70 13.46 -23.09
CA ASP A 533 -5.72 12.66 -22.35
C ASP A 533 -6.44 11.75 -21.32
N PRO A 534 -6.37 10.42 -21.45
CA PRO A 534 -7.07 9.50 -20.54
C PRO A 534 -6.67 9.68 -19.07
N ARG A 535 -5.47 10.17 -18.79
CA ARG A 535 -4.99 10.42 -17.44
C ARG A 535 -5.78 11.49 -16.68
N ILE A 536 -6.46 12.39 -17.39
CA ILE A 536 -7.32 13.40 -16.76
C ILE A 536 -8.50 12.69 -16.08
N SER A 537 -9.22 11.84 -16.82
CA SER A 537 -10.34 11.08 -16.25
C SER A 537 -9.89 10.12 -15.11
N LEU A 538 -8.69 9.53 -15.25
CA LEU A 538 -8.10 8.73 -14.18
C LEU A 538 -7.82 9.57 -12.94
N ALA A 539 -7.22 10.75 -13.10
CA ALA A 539 -6.90 11.64 -12.00
C ALA A 539 -8.17 12.16 -11.31
N ASP A 540 -9.20 12.54 -12.09
CA ASP A 540 -10.49 12.96 -11.55
C ASP A 540 -11.16 11.86 -10.71
N TRP A 541 -11.19 10.62 -11.21
CA TRP A 541 -11.70 9.47 -10.44
C TRP A 541 -10.84 9.20 -9.21
N MET A 542 -9.52 9.21 -9.35
CA MET A 542 -8.61 8.85 -8.27
C MET A 542 -8.69 9.84 -7.11
N THR A 543 -8.76 11.14 -7.41
CA THR A 543 -8.76 12.22 -6.42
C THR A 543 -10.16 12.62 -5.95
N SER A 544 -11.20 11.92 -6.43
CA SER A 544 -12.59 12.12 -6.01
C SER A 544 -12.79 11.74 -4.54
N PRO A 545 -13.64 12.45 -3.78
CA PRO A 545 -14.00 12.09 -2.40
C PRO A 545 -14.61 10.70 -2.26
N GLU A 546 -15.23 10.18 -3.30
CA GLU A 546 -15.81 8.83 -3.34
C GLU A 546 -14.74 7.74 -3.38
N ASN A 547 -13.54 8.06 -3.83
CA ASN A 547 -12.41 7.12 -3.86
C ASN A 547 -11.67 7.08 -2.53
N LYS A 548 -12.22 6.33 -1.58
CA LYS A 548 -11.64 6.17 -0.24
C LYS A 548 -10.22 5.58 -0.24
N ALA A 549 -9.83 4.79 -1.25
CA ALA A 549 -8.51 4.20 -1.32
C ALA A 549 -7.41 5.26 -1.47
N PHE A 550 -7.70 6.36 -2.20
CA PHE A 550 -6.76 7.48 -2.34
C PHE A 550 -6.48 8.19 -1.02
N ALA A 551 -7.53 8.57 -0.29
CA ALA A 551 -7.39 9.17 1.03
C ALA A 551 -6.80 8.17 2.03
N GLY A 552 -7.26 6.91 2.00
CA GLY A 552 -6.79 5.82 2.85
C GLY A 552 -5.29 5.53 2.71
N SER A 553 -4.77 5.55 1.48
CA SER A 553 -3.34 5.41 1.24
C SER A 553 -2.52 6.48 1.96
N MET A 554 -2.95 7.74 1.89
CA MET A 554 -2.22 8.84 2.51
C MET A 554 -2.34 8.82 4.04
N VAL A 555 -3.54 8.64 4.59
CA VAL A 555 -3.70 8.60 6.06
C VAL A 555 -2.96 7.44 6.69
N ASN A 556 -2.89 6.26 6.02
CA ASN A 556 -2.11 5.13 6.52
C ASN A 556 -0.60 5.42 6.52
N ARG A 557 -0.09 6.12 5.50
CA ARG A 557 1.31 6.56 5.44
C ARG A 557 1.63 7.58 6.52
N LEU A 558 0.76 8.57 6.75
CA LEU A 558 0.89 9.53 7.84
C LEU A 558 0.85 8.81 9.19
N TRP A 559 -0.09 7.90 9.38
CA TRP A 559 -0.19 7.13 10.61
C TRP A 559 1.09 6.33 10.90
N LYS A 560 1.60 5.58 9.92
CA LYS A 560 2.88 4.87 10.05
C LYS A 560 4.04 5.80 10.37
N HIS A 561 4.08 6.98 9.74
CA HIS A 561 5.13 7.96 10.00
C HIS A 561 5.19 8.35 11.48
N PHE A 562 4.03 8.61 12.10
CA PHE A 562 3.95 9.01 13.50
C PHE A 562 4.04 7.84 14.49
N PHE A 563 3.52 6.68 14.17
CA PHE A 563 3.41 5.54 15.09
C PHE A 563 4.33 4.35 14.76
N ALA A 564 5.21 4.45 13.78
CA ALA A 564 6.08 3.38 13.29
C ALA A 564 5.36 2.21 12.60
N VAL A 565 4.12 1.91 12.97
CA VAL A 565 3.27 0.85 12.44
C VAL A 565 2.02 1.47 11.83
N GLY A 566 1.67 1.08 10.60
CA GLY A 566 0.45 1.51 9.92
C GLY A 566 -0.80 0.85 10.50
N LEU A 567 -1.96 1.43 10.25
CA LEU A 567 -3.24 0.74 10.50
C LEU A 567 -3.38 -0.48 9.60
N VAL A 568 -2.83 -0.41 8.40
CA VAL A 568 -2.63 -1.54 7.48
C VAL A 568 -1.14 -1.70 7.23
N GLU A 569 -0.62 -2.93 7.38
CA GLU A 569 0.77 -3.28 7.08
C GLU A 569 0.85 -4.42 6.04
N PRO A 570 1.72 -4.33 5.05
CA PRO A 570 2.52 -3.17 4.63
C PRO A 570 1.65 -1.97 4.24
N VAL A 571 2.15 -0.74 4.47
CA VAL A 571 1.36 0.50 4.32
C VAL A 571 0.87 0.78 2.88
N ASP A 572 1.47 0.13 1.91
CA ASP A 572 1.16 0.17 0.48
C ASP A 572 0.48 -1.11 -0.02
N ASP A 573 -0.22 -1.82 0.88
CA ASP A 573 -0.90 -3.07 0.59
C ASP A 573 -2.33 -3.06 1.17
N LEU A 574 -3.06 -1.99 0.84
CA LEU A 574 -4.48 -1.83 1.17
C LEU A 574 -5.31 -2.80 0.33
N ARG A 575 -5.81 -3.84 0.98
CA ARG A 575 -6.57 -4.92 0.34
C ARG A 575 -7.75 -5.34 1.20
N ASP A 576 -8.81 -5.84 0.57
CA ASP A 576 -9.95 -6.43 1.28
C ASP A 576 -9.50 -7.62 2.16
N THR A 577 -8.44 -8.33 1.76
CA THR A 577 -7.83 -9.44 2.51
C THR A 577 -6.83 -9.02 3.58
N ASN A 578 -6.53 -7.74 3.69
CA ASN A 578 -5.62 -7.16 4.67
C ASN A 578 -6.28 -5.98 5.41
N PRO A 579 -7.32 -6.22 6.22
CA PRO A 579 -8.07 -5.16 6.85
C PRO A 579 -7.24 -4.40 7.89
N PRO A 580 -7.55 -3.12 8.12
CA PRO A 580 -6.87 -2.31 9.13
C PRO A 580 -7.05 -2.87 10.54
N SER A 581 -6.02 -2.72 11.38
CA SER A 581 -6.03 -3.12 12.80
C SER A 581 -7.11 -2.39 13.61
N ASN A 582 -7.55 -1.23 13.13
CA ASN A 582 -8.69 -0.48 13.67
C ASN A 582 -9.47 0.14 12.52
N GLY A 583 -10.45 -0.59 12.00
CA GLY A 583 -11.28 -0.16 10.86
C GLY A 583 -12.02 1.15 11.11
N PRO A 584 -12.75 1.31 12.25
CA PRO A 584 -13.43 2.58 12.56
C PRO A 584 -12.50 3.79 12.61
N LEU A 585 -11.30 3.63 13.14
CA LEU A 585 -10.29 4.70 13.14
C LEU A 585 -9.84 5.03 11.72
N PHE A 586 -9.60 4.02 10.92
CA PHE A 586 -9.16 4.20 9.52
C PHE A 586 -10.18 4.98 8.71
N GLU A 587 -11.47 4.62 8.81
CA GLU A 587 -12.57 5.33 8.16
C GLU A 587 -12.72 6.77 8.67
N ALA A 588 -12.58 6.99 9.99
CA ALA A 588 -12.65 8.33 10.57
C ALA A 588 -11.50 9.24 10.08
N LEU A 589 -10.28 8.70 9.95
CA LEU A 589 -9.14 9.46 9.42
C LEU A 589 -9.30 9.77 7.92
N ILE A 590 -9.87 8.84 7.14
CA ILE A 590 -10.22 9.08 5.73
C ILE A 590 -11.24 10.23 5.63
N ALA A 591 -12.29 10.20 6.43
CA ALA A 591 -13.29 11.25 6.46
C ALA A 591 -12.68 12.60 6.86
N GLU A 592 -11.85 12.64 7.91
CA GLU A 592 -11.16 13.85 8.37
C GLU A 592 -10.27 14.48 7.28
N LEU A 593 -9.55 13.63 6.50
CA LEU A 593 -8.74 14.13 5.38
C LEU A 593 -9.61 14.70 4.25
N ILE A 594 -10.70 14.04 3.90
CA ILE A 594 -11.62 14.50 2.86
C ILE A 594 -12.33 15.79 3.30
N ASP A 595 -12.87 15.83 4.52
CA ASP A 595 -13.62 16.96 5.06
C ASP A 595 -12.75 18.21 5.25
N SER A 596 -11.45 18.02 5.53
CA SER A 596 -10.45 19.10 5.57
C SER A 596 -9.97 19.55 4.19
N ASN A 597 -10.63 19.14 3.10
CA ASN A 597 -10.19 19.40 1.72
C ASN A 597 -8.76 18.89 1.46
N TYR A 598 -8.45 17.67 1.92
CA TYR A 598 -7.16 17.02 1.76
C TYR A 598 -5.96 17.80 2.33
N ASP A 599 -6.20 18.55 3.41
CA ASP A 599 -5.16 19.27 4.14
C ASP A 599 -4.32 18.31 5.00
N LEU A 600 -3.09 18.04 4.56
CA LEU A 600 -2.19 17.14 5.29
C LEU A 600 -1.76 17.71 6.64
N ARG A 601 -1.54 19.04 6.76
CA ARG A 601 -1.17 19.67 8.03
C ARG A 601 -2.26 19.52 9.08
N HIS A 602 -3.52 19.64 8.66
CA HIS A 602 -4.68 19.43 9.53
C HIS A 602 -4.67 18.01 10.14
N VAL A 603 -4.56 16.97 9.29
CA VAL A 603 -4.54 15.58 9.77
C VAL A 603 -3.32 15.31 10.65
N MET A 604 -2.14 15.82 10.30
CA MET A 604 -0.95 15.71 11.14
C MET A 604 -1.16 16.34 12.52
N LYS A 605 -1.75 17.54 12.57
CA LYS A 605 -2.10 18.21 13.84
C LYS A 605 -3.04 17.33 14.67
N ARG A 606 -4.10 16.75 14.05
CA ARG A 606 -5.03 15.84 14.75
C ARG A 606 -4.31 14.64 15.34
N ILE A 607 -3.37 14.05 14.61
CA ILE A 607 -2.60 12.89 15.07
C ILE A 607 -1.72 13.28 16.26
N VAL A 608 -0.87 14.30 16.14
CA VAL A 608 0.14 14.60 17.17
C VAL A 608 -0.44 15.28 18.42
N THR A 609 -1.68 15.80 18.36
CA THR A 609 -2.42 16.32 19.52
C THR A 609 -3.32 15.28 20.17
N SER A 610 -3.47 14.07 19.57
CA SER A 610 -4.22 12.98 20.19
C SER A 610 -3.55 12.50 21.48
N ARG A 611 -4.34 12.01 22.42
CA ARG A 611 -3.82 11.36 23.63
C ARG A 611 -2.98 10.13 23.28
N THR A 612 -3.42 9.37 22.26
CA THR A 612 -2.73 8.19 21.76
C THR A 612 -1.28 8.47 21.35
N TYR A 613 -1.03 9.58 20.63
CA TYR A 613 0.33 9.98 20.26
C TYR A 613 1.16 10.42 21.48
N GLN A 614 0.50 10.96 22.49
CA GLN A 614 1.13 11.44 23.71
C GLN A 614 1.36 10.36 24.77
N LEU A 615 0.99 9.09 24.51
CA LEU A 615 1.32 7.99 25.41
C LEU A 615 2.84 7.80 25.52
N ASP A 616 3.27 7.36 26.71
CA ASP A 616 4.68 7.03 26.96
C ASP A 616 5.07 5.77 26.15
N SER A 617 6.34 5.68 25.78
CA SER A 617 6.94 4.48 25.19
C SER A 617 7.24 3.39 26.22
N ALA A 618 7.28 3.73 27.50
CA ALA A 618 7.42 2.77 28.58
C ALA A 618 6.16 1.88 28.66
N THR A 619 6.38 0.58 28.63
CA THR A 619 5.31 -0.42 28.68
C THR A 619 4.89 -0.77 30.10
N LEU A 620 3.64 -1.15 30.24
CA LEU A 620 3.10 -1.80 31.42
C LEU A 620 3.10 -3.33 31.23
N PRO A 621 3.03 -4.15 32.29
CA PRO A 621 2.87 -5.61 32.13
C PRO A 621 1.68 -6.00 31.23
N GLN A 622 0.61 -5.20 31.22
CA GLN A 622 -0.61 -5.43 30.47
C GLN A 622 -0.54 -5.02 28.98
N ASN A 623 0.49 -4.30 28.55
CA ASN A 623 0.66 -3.88 27.17
C ASN A 623 2.06 -4.17 26.60
N ALA A 624 2.94 -4.82 27.34
CA ALA A 624 4.32 -5.06 26.93
C ALA A 624 4.46 -5.90 25.64
N THR A 625 3.44 -6.65 25.28
CA THR A 625 3.41 -7.46 24.04
C THR A 625 2.64 -6.79 22.90
N ASP A 626 2.03 -5.63 23.14
CA ASP A 626 1.33 -4.91 22.09
C ASP A 626 2.31 -4.23 21.13
N SER A 627 2.22 -4.59 19.87
CA SER A 627 3.00 -4.00 18.78
C SER A 627 2.11 -3.53 17.61
N ARG A 628 0.76 -3.44 17.83
CA ARG A 628 -0.20 -3.23 16.76
C ARG A 628 -1.36 -2.30 17.10
N PHE A 629 -1.73 -2.16 18.38
CA PHE A 629 -2.98 -1.48 18.79
C PHE A 629 -2.75 -0.14 19.48
N TYR A 630 -1.50 0.34 19.52
CA TYR A 630 -1.11 1.70 19.96
C TYR A 630 -1.40 1.97 21.44
N SER A 631 -1.28 0.94 22.28
CA SER A 631 -1.44 1.08 23.75
C SER A 631 -0.31 1.84 24.43
N HIS A 632 0.79 2.03 23.74
CA HIS A 632 1.94 2.87 24.10
C HIS A 632 2.58 3.42 22.83
N TYR A 633 3.44 4.42 22.95
CA TYR A 633 4.19 4.90 21.78
C TYR A 633 5.26 3.89 21.38
N TYR A 634 5.30 3.50 20.12
CA TYR A 634 6.34 2.59 19.63
C TYR A 634 7.60 3.36 19.28
N ALA A 635 8.63 3.20 20.12
CA ALA A 635 9.92 3.81 19.87
C ALA A 635 10.48 3.38 18.51
N LYS A 636 10.84 4.35 17.67
CA LYS A 636 11.32 4.12 16.31
C LYS A 636 12.69 4.75 16.10
N ARG A 637 13.50 4.09 15.32
CA ARG A 637 14.81 4.60 14.94
C ARG A 637 14.69 5.85 14.09
N LEU A 638 15.60 6.81 14.29
CA LEU A 638 15.65 7.99 13.44
C LEU A 638 16.06 7.60 12.00
N PRO A 639 15.39 8.12 10.96
CA PRO A 639 15.85 7.99 9.58
C PRO A 639 17.27 8.53 9.40
N GLY A 640 18.01 7.98 8.45
CA GLY A 640 19.42 8.35 8.26
C GLY A 640 19.65 9.84 8.08
N GLU A 641 18.77 10.53 7.36
CA GLU A 641 18.85 11.98 7.16
C GLU A 641 18.61 12.75 8.47
N VAL A 642 17.61 12.33 9.26
CA VAL A 642 17.29 12.97 10.55
C VAL A 642 18.39 12.71 11.56
N LEU A 643 18.93 11.48 11.61
CA LEU A 643 20.03 11.14 12.51
C LEU A 643 21.31 11.95 12.18
N LEU A 644 21.63 12.10 10.89
CA LEU A 644 22.78 12.91 10.48
C LEU A 644 22.59 14.39 10.84
N ASP A 645 21.40 14.93 10.57
CA ASP A 645 21.05 16.32 10.91
C ASP A 645 21.07 16.53 12.44
N ALA A 646 20.61 15.56 13.23
CA ALA A 646 20.66 15.59 14.69
C ALA A 646 22.11 15.57 15.22
N LEU A 647 22.98 14.75 14.62
CA LEU A 647 24.43 14.74 14.94
C LEU A 647 25.08 16.09 14.63
N VAL A 648 24.76 16.66 13.46
CA VAL A 648 25.25 18.00 13.07
C VAL A 648 24.76 19.06 14.03
N GLN A 649 23.48 19.03 14.42
CA GLN A 649 22.91 20.00 15.35
C GLN A 649 23.53 19.89 16.75
N ALA A 650 23.65 18.68 17.29
CA ALA A 650 24.25 18.43 18.60
C ALA A 650 25.72 18.86 18.65
N THR A 651 26.51 18.49 17.65
CA THR A 651 27.97 18.80 17.60
C THR A 651 28.26 20.24 17.15
N GLY A 652 27.35 20.90 16.44
CA GLY A 652 27.59 22.20 15.80
C GLY A 652 28.55 22.15 14.62
N VAL A 653 28.84 20.93 14.10
CA VAL A 653 29.82 20.73 13.00
C VAL A 653 29.05 20.28 11.76
N PRO A 654 28.84 21.17 10.76
CA PRO A 654 28.10 20.87 9.55
C PRO A 654 28.68 19.73 8.73
N GLU A 655 27.82 18.99 8.05
CA GLU A 655 28.21 18.04 7.02
C GLU A 655 28.48 18.76 5.69
N THR A 656 29.28 18.16 4.83
CA THR A 656 29.57 18.72 3.52
C THR A 656 29.18 17.74 2.44
N PHE A 657 28.26 18.17 1.58
CA PHE A 657 27.80 17.38 0.45
C PHE A 657 28.37 17.94 -0.85
N PRO A 658 29.04 17.13 -1.70
CA PRO A 658 29.60 17.61 -2.96
C PRO A 658 28.55 18.27 -3.86
N GLY A 659 28.80 19.50 -4.30
CA GLY A 659 27.89 20.25 -5.16
C GLY A 659 26.73 20.95 -4.45
N TYR A 660 26.78 21.03 -3.11
CA TYR A 660 25.81 21.76 -2.27
C TYR A 660 26.52 22.80 -1.38
N PRO A 661 25.83 23.88 -1.00
CA PRO A 661 26.37 24.86 -0.07
C PRO A 661 26.77 24.23 1.27
N HIS A 662 27.79 24.77 1.90
CA HIS A 662 28.18 24.38 3.25
C HIS A 662 26.99 24.62 4.22
N GLY A 663 26.76 23.67 5.14
CA GLY A 663 25.65 23.74 6.07
C GLY A 663 24.30 23.26 5.50
N THR A 664 24.26 22.74 4.27
CA THR A 664 23.08 22.05 3.75
C THR A 664 22.76 20.84 4.64
N ARG A 665 21.50 20.75 5.12
CA ARG A 665 21.03 19.60 5.90
C ARG A 665 20.74 18.39 5.00
N ALA A 666 20.88 17.19 5.54
CA ALA A 666 20.58 15.96 4.81
C ALA A 666 19.09 15.90 4.35
N ALA A 667 18.16 16.41 5.15
CA ALA A 667 16.75 16.53 4.80
C ALA A 667 16.48 17.47 3.62
N GLN A 668 17.39 18.39 3.27
CA GLN A 668 17.25 19.32 2.15
C GLN A 668 17.75 18.75 0.81
N LEU A 669 18.35 17.57 0.82
CA LEU A 669 18.94 16.97 -0.39
C LEU A 669 17.86 16.52 -1.39
N PRO A 670 17.92 16.97 -2.65
CA PRO A 670 16.84 16.78 -3.61
C PRO A 670 16.68 15.35 -4.14
N GLY A 671 17.70 14.53 -4.07
CA GLY A 671 17.68 13.17 -4.61
C GLY A 671 18.64 12.23 -3.90
N PRO A 672 18.52 10.91 -4.12
CA PRO A 672 19.32 9.91 -3.43
C PRO A 672 20.78 9.80 -3.93
N GLN A 673 21.06 10.30 -5.14
CA GLN A 673 22.40 10.19 -5.75
C GLN A 673 23.37 11.23 -5.16
N ILE A 674 23.70 11.03 -3.89
CA ILE A 674 24.66 11.84 -3.12
C ILE A 674 25.72 10.89 -2.56
N ASP A 675 26.96 11.23 -2.78
CA ASP A 675 28.06 10.48 -2.18
C ASP A 675 28.15 10.79 -0.69
N SER A 676 27.58 9.90 0.12
CA SER A 676 27.60 9.96 1.58
C SER A 676 27.54 8.55 2.15
N TYR A 677 28.68 8.10 2.66
CA TYR A 677 28.77 6.78 3.29
C TYR A 677 27.79 6.65 4.47
N PHE A 678 27.60 7.72 5.25
CA PHE A 678 26.66 7.72 6.36
C PHE A 678 25.23 7.45 5.86
N LEU A 679 24.73 8.24 4.90
CA LEU A 679 23.37 8.12 4.40
C LEU A 679 23.10 6.75 3.74
N THR A 680 24.08 6.22 3.00
CA THR A 680 24.01 4.87 2.42
C THR A 680 23.95 3.80 3.50
N THR A 681 24.80 3.88 4.53
CA THR A 681 24.84 2.92 5.63
C THR A 681 23.54 2.96 6.46
N PHE A 682 22.95 4.14 6.66
CA PHE A 682 21.76 4.32 7.48
C PHE A 682 20.44 4.23 6.70
N GLY A 683 20.48 3.64 5.49
CA GLY A 683 19.28 3.22 4.77
C GLY A 683 18.48 4.37 4.17
N ARG A 684 19.13 5.40 3.62
CA ARG A 684 18.46 6.39 2.80
C ARG A 684 17.76 5.71 1.63
N SER A 685 16.52 6.11 1.35
CA SER A 685 15.76 5.59 0.21
C SER A 685 16.45 5.88 -1.12
N GLU A 686 16.59 4.87 -1.96
CA GLU A 686 17.07 5.02 -3.34
C GLU A 686 15.96 5.51 -4.28
N ARG A 687 14.71 5.54 -3.81
CA ARG A 687 13.52 6.01 -4.54
C ARG A 687 13.24 5.19 -5.81
N VAL A 688 13.55 3.91 -5.80
CA VAL A 688 13.35 3.01 -6.96
C VAL A 688 11.88 2.63 -7.10
N THR A 689 11.19 2.44 -5.98
CA THR A 689 9.76 2.13 -5.93
C THR A 689 9.02 3.08 -4.99
N ALA A 690 7.69 3.07 -5.02
CA ALA A 690 6.86 3.74 -4.02
C ALA A 690 6.66 2.90 -2.75
N CYS A 691 7.37 1.76 -2.62
CA CYS A 691 7.29 0.84 -1.49
C CYS A 691 7.90 1.46 -0.24
N ALA A 692 7.17 1.38 0.87
CA ALA A 692 7.73 1.75 2.17
C ALA A 692 8.90 0.84 2.61
N CYS A 693 9.08 -0.31 1.96
CA CYS A 693 10.17 -1.25 2.20
C CYS A 693 11.56 -0.73 1.78
N GLU A 694 11.65 0.37 1.01
CA GLU A 694 12.94 0.95 0.62
C GLU A 694 13.71 1.59 1.77
N ARG A 695 13.01 2.05 2.80
CA ARG A 695 13.64 2.49 4.04
C ARG A 695 13.73 1.30 5.00
N SER A 696 14.91 0.67 5.06
CA SER A 696 15.15 -0.40 6.03
C SER A 696 15.17 0.18 7.45
N GLY A 697 14.23 -0.24 8.28
CA GLY A 697 14.20 0.06 9.71
C GLY A 697 15.12 -0.85 10.54
N GLU A 698 15.72 -1.86 9.92
CA GLU A 698 16.53 -2.85 10.62
C GLU A 698 17.90 -2.29 11.02
N VAL A 699 18.31 -2.61 12.25
CA VAL A 699 19.65 -2.25 12.74
C VAL A 699 20.66 -3.24 12.20
N THR A 700 21.65 -2.75 11.46
CA THR A 700 22.74 -3.59 10.94
C THR A 700 24.00 -3.42 11.78
N LEU A 701 24.86 -4.45 11.77
CA LEU A 701 26.17 -4.39 12.42
C LEU A 701 27.02 -3.24 11.87
N SER A 702 26.95 -2.98 10.57
CA SER A 702 27.67 -1.87 9.93
C SER A 702 27.28 -0.51 10.50
N GLN A 703 25.99 -0.30 10.81
CA GLN A 703 25.50 0.93 11.42
C GLN A 703 26.02 1.11 12.84
N LEU A 704 25.99 0.04 13.65
CA LEU A 704 26.53 0.07 15.01
C LEU A 704 28.04 0.35 15.00
N LEU A 705 28.80 -0.35 14.17
CA LEU A 705 30.26 -0.13 14.05
C LEU A 705 30.58 1.28 13.54
N HIS A 706 29.75 1.83 12.64
CA HIS A 706 29.96 3.18 12.15
C HIS A 706 29.77 4.23 13.25
N LEU A 707 28.76 4.12 14.09
CA LEU A 707 28.56 5.04 15.21
C LEU A 707 29.68 4.90 16.27
N GLN A 708 30.06 3.67 16.60
CA GLN A 708 31.05 3.41 17.66
C GLN A 708 32.51 3.68 17.27
N ASN A 709 32.87 3.42 16.02
CA ASN A 709 34.25 3.45 15.58
C ASN A 709 34.57 4.52 14.51
N SER A 710 33.59 5.42 14.21
CA SER A 710 33.80 6.41 13.17
C SER A 710 34.72 7.54 13.62
N GLU A 711 35.87 7.64 12.99
CA GLU A 711 36.74 8.82 13.13
C GLU A 711 36.00 10.13 12.80
N ASN A 712 34.99 10.06 11.93
CA ASN A 712 34.18 11.21 11.56
C ASN A 712 33.37 11.72 12.77
N LEU A 713 32.69 10.83 13.52
CA LEU A 713 31.94 11.24 14.71
C LEU A 713 32.87 11.80 15.80
N LEU A 714 33.95 11.12 16.09
CA LEU A 714 34.97 11.60 17.06
C LEU A 714 35.56 12.94 16.66
N SER A 715 35.83 13.15 15.37
CA SER A 715 36.35 14.43 14.88
C SER A 715 35.31 15.56 15.03
N LYS A 716 34.01 15.28 14.85
CA LYS A 716 32.95 16.26 15.11
C LYS A 716 32.82 16.58 16.61
N VAL A 717 32.88 15.58 17.48
CA VAL A 717 32.88 15.77 18.94
C VAL A 717 34.02 16.64 19.40
N ARG A 718 35.20 16.41 18.90
CA ARG A 718 36.47 17.10 19.30
C ARG A 718 36.79 18.34 18.47
N ALA A 719 35.89 18.77 17.58
CA ALA A 719 36.12 19.89 16.69
C ALA A 719 36.28 21.21 17.49
N PRO A 720 37.38 21.97 17.27
CA PRO A 720 37.60 23.22 18.02
C PRO A 720 36.51 24.27 17.80
N GLN A 721 35.86 24.24 16.66
CA GLN A 721 34.71 25.13 16.32
C GLN A 721 33.35 24.53 16.69
N GLY A 722 33.31 23.34 17.30
CA GLY A 722 32.09 22.64 17.66
C GLY A 722 31.46 23.15 18.95
N ASN A 723 30.24 22.69 19.19
CA ASN A 723 29.49 23.07 20.39
C ASN A 723 30.21 22.67 21.68
N LEU A 724 30.84 21.47 21.71
CA LEU A 724 31.52 20.98 22.91
C LEU A 724 32.66 21.93 23.35
N ALA A 725 33.54 22.34 22.42
CA ALA A 725 34.64 23.26 22.72
C ALA A 725 34.10 24.57 23.33
N ARG A 726 33.05 25.12 22.71
CA ARG A 726 32.39 26.33 23.20
C ARG A 726 31.78 26.12 24.59
N TRP A 727 31.08 25.02 24.84
CA TRP A 727 30.47 24.78 26.16
C TRP A 727 31.52 24.56 27.26
N VAL A 728 32.61 23.85 26.96
CA VAL A 728 33.70 23.67 27.92
C VAL A 728 34.32 25.02 28.32
N GLU A 729 34.42 25.97 27.39
CA GLU A 729 34.94 27.31 27.63
C GLU A 729 33.94 28.24 28.36
N THR A 730 32.67 28.12 28.09
CA THR A 730 31.64 29.09 28.54
C THR A 730 30.90 28.69 29.80
N THR A 731 30.87 27.40 30.18
CA THR A 731 30.25 26.94 31.41
C THR A 731 31.21 27.00 32.60
N GLU A 732 30.70 27.47 33.74
CA GLU A 732 31.55 27.64 34.96
C GLU A 732 31.69 26.34 35.74
N SER A 733 30.68 25.47 35.73
CA SER A 733 30.64 24.24 36.52
C SER A 733 30.49 22.98 35.66
N PRO A 734 30.92 21.80 36.13
CA PRO A 734 30.59 20.52 35.50
C PRO A 734 29.08 20.29 35.37
N ASP A 735 28.27 20.71 36.33
CA ASP A 735 26.80 20.53 36.32
C ASP A 735 26.15 21.30 35.16
N GLU A 736 26.57 22.52 34.87
CA GLU A 736 26.11 23.29 33.71
C GLU A 736 26.52 22.62 32.37
N LEU A 737 27.75 22.11 32.29
CA LEU A 737 28.22 21.43 31.12
C LEU A 737 27.42 20.12 30.86
N ILE A 738 27.20 19.33 31.91
CA ILE A 738 26.38 18.12 31.85
C ILE A 738 24.96 18.47 31.37
N GLU A 739 24.35 19.52 31.91
CA GLU A 739 23.04 19.99 31.51
C GLU A 739 22.99 20.37 30.02
N GLN A 740 23.96 21.13 29.52
CA GLN A 740 24.05 21.50 28.12
C GLN A 740 24.17 20.26 27.20
N LEU A 741 24.98 19.28 27.59
CA LEU A 741 25.12 18.03 26.84
C LEU A 741 23.81 17.24 26.76
N PHE A 742 23.09 17.12 27.90
CA PHE A 742 21.78 16.43 27.93
C PHE A 742 20.70 17.17 27.14
N LEU A 743 20.63 18.48 27.28
CA LEU A 743 19.68 19.29 26.51
C LEU A 743 19.91 19.18 25.00
N ALA A 744 21.18 19.22 24.57
CA ALA A 744 21.55 19.14 23.15
C ALA A 744 21.40 17.75 22.53
N THR A 745 21.43 16.69 23.33
CA THR A 745 21.35 15.28 22.84
C THR A 745 20.01 14.66 23.11
N TYR A 746 19.54 14.71 24.35
CA TYR A 746 18.31 14.03 24.81
C TYR A 746 17.12 14.97 24.93
N SER A 747 17.34 16.29 24.76
CA SER A 747 16.28 17.32 24.86
C SER A 747 15.60 17.33 26.22
N ARG A 748 16.29 16.92 27.27
CA ARG A 748 15.86 16.94 28.67
C ARG A 748 17.02 17.28 29.61
N PRO A 749 16.77 17.80 30.80
CA PRO A 749 17.80 17.89 31.81
C PRO A 749 18.25 16.49 32.30
N PRO A 750 19.47 16.34 32.80
CA PRO A 750 19.89 15.11 33.47
C PRO A 750 19.06 14.88 34.76
N SER A 751 18.83 13.61 35.10
CA SER A 751 18.26 13.27 36.41
C SER A 751 19.23 13.58 37.53
N ASP A 752 18.77 13.63 38.78
CA ASP A 752 19.65 13.80 39.93
C ASP A 752 20.70 12.70 40.04
N ALA A 753 20.34 11.47 39.71
CA ALA A 753 21.24 10.35 39.68
C ALA A 753 22.30 10.49 38.56
N ASP A 754 21.89 10.94 37.33
CA ASP A 754 22.83 11.22 36.25
C ASP A 754 23.82 12.33 36.67
N ARG A 755 23.33 13.44 37.29
CA ARG A 755 24.16 14.57 37.76
C ARG A 755 25.20 14.10 38.77
N GLU A 756 24.78 13.38 39.77
CA GLU A 756 25.67 12.91 40.85
C GLU A 756 26.76 11.96 40.30
N PHE A 757 26.36 10.99 39.48
CA PHE A 757 27.29 10.05 38.88
C PHE A 757 28.28 10.72 37.93
N LEU A 758 27.79 11.56 37.04
CA LEU A 758 28.62 12.19 36.00
C LEU A 758 29.57 13.29 36.59
N ARG A 759 29.12 14.06 37.59
CA ARG A 759 29.95 15.08 38.24
C ARG A 759 31.23 14.47 38.82
N GLN A 760 31.16 13.27 39.40
CA GLN A 760 32.29 12.57 39.96
C GLN A 760 33.38 12.24 38.92
N GLN A 761 32.99 12.12 37.66
CA GLN A 761 33.93 11.84 36.56
C GLN A 761 34.82 13.05 36.23
N PHE A 762 34.42 14.26 36.63
CA PHE A 762 35.20 15.48 36.44
C PHE A 762 36.18 15.74 37.56
N ASP A 763 36.12 14.98 38.67
CA ASP A 763 37.03 15.12 39.77
C ASP A 763 38.43 14.61 39.34
N ASP A 764 39.46 15.47 39.47
CA ASP A 764 40.87 15.17 39.13
C ASP A 764 41.15 14.75 37.66
N ALA A 765 40.25 15.00 36.72
CA ALA A 765 40.37 14.65 35.31
C ALA A 765 40.41 15.90 34.39
N ASP A 766 40.94 15.72 33.16
CA ASP A 766 40.86 16.79 32.16
C ASP A 766 39.42 16.99 31.71
N ARG A 767 38.96 18.20 31.87
CA ARG A 767 37.56 18.58 31.62
C ARG A 767 37.12 18.33 30.16
N MET A 768 38.02 18.61 29.19
CA MET A 768 37.71 18.40 27.78
C MET A 768 37.68 16.90 27.44
N GLU A 769 38.55 16.11 28.05
CA GLU A 769 38.56 14.65 27.82
C GLU A 769 37.27 13.99 28.33
N VAL A 770 36.95 14.26 29.62
CA VAL A 770 35.72 13.72 30.23
C VAL A 770 34.46 14.18 29.46
N ALA A 771 34.39 15.45 29.08
CA ALA A 771 33.26 15.98 28.31
C ALA A 771 33.17 15.36 26.92
N SER A 772 34.30 15.08 26.24
CA SER A 772 34.35 14.41 24.94
C SER A 772 33.86 12.97 25.04
N ASP A 773 34.27 12.24 26.06
CA ASP A 773 33.85 10.84 26.28
C ASP A 773 32.34 10.76 26.65
N LEU A 774 31.89 11.67 27.52
CA LEU A 774 30.48 11.78 27.87
C LEU A 774 29.62 12.11 26.63
N PHE A 775 30.02 13.12 25.84
CA PHE A 775 29.29 13.53 24.66
C PHE A 775 29.22 12.40 23.62
N TRP A 776 30.35 11.71 23.41
CA TRP A 776 30.38 10.55 22.54
C TRP A 776 29.43 9.44 23.05
N ALA A 777 29.40 9.15 24.34
CA ALA A 777 28.52 8.15 24.93
C ALA A 777 27.04 8.51 24.76
N LEU A 778 26.65 9.79 24.97
CA LEU A 778 25.31 10.29 24.77
C LEU A 778 24.85 10.15 23.31
N LEU A 779 25.71 10.50 22.33
CA LEU A 779 25.40 10.40 20.90
C LEU A 779 25.24 8.95 20.41
N ASN A 780 25.81 7.97 21.12
CA ASN A 780 25.71 6.55 20.80
C ASN A 780 24.56 5.83 21.51
N ALA A 781 23.92 6.46 22.46
CA ALA A 781 22.86 5.85 23.25
C ALA A 781 21.56 5.71 22.43
N LYS A 782 20.72 4.74 22.83
CA LYS A 782 19.40 4.55 22.24
C LYS A 782 18.53 5.79 22.34
N GLU A 783 18.60 6.51 23.46
CA GLU A 783 17.85 7.73 23.71
C GLU A 783 18.13 8.84 22.68
N PHE A 784 19.38 8.88 22.12
CA PHE A 784 19.70 9.79 21.02
C PHE A 784 19.23 9.27 19.66
N THR A 785 19.48 7.99 19.40
CA THR A 785 19.30 7.39 18.06
C THR A 785 17.87 6.98 17.74
N PHE A 786 16.96 7.01 18.74
CA PHE A 786 15.56 6.67 18.61
C PHE A 786 14.67 7.88 18.94
N ASN A 787 13.48 7.91 18.34
CA ASN A 787 12.36 8.71 18.78
C ASN A 787 11.46 7.85 19.66
N HIS A 788 11.18 8.28 20.89
CA HIS A 788 10.50 7.50 21.94
C HIS A 788 9.43 8.29 22.66
#